data_3e1c998a85e0969f947c4e96c18e1959
#
_entry.id   3e1c998a85e0969f947c4e96c18e1959
#
_cell.length_a   1.000
_cell.length_b   1.000
_cell.length_c   1.000
_cell.angle_alpha   90.00
_cell.angle_beta   90.00
_cell.angle_gamma   90.00
#
_symmetry.space_group_name_H-M   'P 1'
#
loop_
_entity.id
_entity.type
_entity.pdbx_description
1 polymer ?
#
loop_
_entity_poly.entity_id
_entity_poly.type
_entity_poly.pdbx_seq_one_letter_code
_entity_poly.pdbx_strand_id
1 'polypeptide(L)'
;MSALTQQEISEFRAAVRGGLARVWPSPRSVGGAGLLSAVWDLAAEQEWTALGSLGELEAALEGMRELGRRACPLPLMDVYVATRLLGDGILDGRLRPVVAIDRGGVSVQNVEAAGAATHVLLLGRDAPLCEIAEVLPTPGLAIPDWADVHLGTESKRVRLDEPAVEEAKTLLRLGLAVRAMAAAEASHELAIEHAKTRHAFGKPIGAFQAVSHRCANGQIDVVAARGLVDEAVRLHDVGDPMWPLASELAVAYAAKAARRVQLGAQHTLAAIGFFEEHDAPWLFRRVQADVLRLGEFPLDAGEPADVLLERGVSLPGLELGEVAERFRAELTSFLDMRGGDLAGDAELSTDLAAAGYIGMEWPPELGGRQASVEELMVLHEELRYRGAEPRVLSTAALIGDAIVRHGTGEQKERLLPLIAAGRLPFYLGYSEPEVGSDLANLRTRAVRDGDDWIVNGQKLWGTGAEQAGYCWLAARTDAAAEPPHAGITVFLFPVPRPGWELQEHVGLSGEVSCTTFFDDVRVPDTARVGEVGGGWKVITGALAGERVVMGGIAAQVHRRLDDLLAELRLDPDRAGPRGSAVRARLTELAARLQAARILVNHGVRATAAGGGKRLEAPMAKIVAAEVYEDLCEAALDILGPRAALSAGTAGGTFEHGARISIKSVVGGGTNDIQRNLIARELGLPR
;
A
#
# COMPACT_ATOMS: atom_id res chain seq x y z
N MET A 1 -26.90 -12.93 -12.87
CA MET A 1 -26.54 -12.11 -14.05
C MET A 1 -25.03 -12.04 -14.11
N SER A 2 -24.40 -11.96 -15.28
CA SER A 2 -22.95 -11.79 -15.37
C SER A 2 -22.60 -10.39 -14.90
N ALA A 3 -21.62 -10.24 -14.02
CA ALA A 3 -21.12 -8.94 -13.59
C ALA A 3 -20.63 -8.13 -14.81
N LEU A 4 -20.71 -6.81 -14.73
CA LEU A 4 -20.22 -5.92 -15.77
C LEU A 4 -18.71 -6.16 -16.03
N THR A 5 -18.34 -6.11 -17.30
CA THR A 5 -16.93 -6.18 -17.68
C THR A 5 -16.20 -4.88 -17.32
N GLN A 6 -14.89 -4.92 -17.18
CA GLN A 6 -14.05 -3.74 -16.94
C GLN A 6 -14.22 -2.65 -18.02
N GLN A 7 -14.55 -3.04 -19.25
CA GLN A 7 -14.87 -2.09 -20.33
C GLN A 7 -16.19 -1.39 -20.04
N GLU A 8 -17.25 -2.12 -19.71
CA GLU A 8 -18.58 -1.57 -19.38
C GLU A 8 -18.52 -0.66 -18.15
N ILE A 9 -17.76 -1.02 -17.11
CA ILE A 9 -17.52 -0.16 -15.94
C ILE A 9 -16.80 1.13 -16.35
N SER A 10 -15.81 1.05 -17.24
CA SER A 10 -15.11 2.24 -17.76
C SER A 10 -16.03 3.15 -18.56
N GLU A 11 -16.92 2.58 -19.39
CA GLU A 11 -17.92 3.30 -20.14
C GLU A 11 -18.96 3.95 -19.23
N PHE A 12 -19.44 3.21 -18.22
CA PHE A 12 -20.33 3.75 -17.19
C PHE A 12 -19.70 4.95 -16.48
N ARG A 13 -18.46 4.82 -16.00
CA ARG A 13 -17.72 5.92 -15.35
C ARG A 13 -17.60 7.15 -16.27
N ALA A 14 -17.32 6.93 -17.55
CA ALA A 14 -17.25 8.03 -18.53
C ALA A 14 -18.63 8.71 -18.74
N ALA A 15 -19.71 7.94 -18.75
CA ALA A 15 -21.07 8.46 -18.84
C ALA A 15 -21.46 9.29 -17.61
N VAL A 16 -21.16 8.79 -16.39
CA VAL A 16 -21.38 9.53 -15.14
C VAL A 16 -20.60 10.85 -15.15
N ARG A 17 -19.32 10.82 -15.50
CA ARG A 17 -18.47 12.01 -15.63
C ARG A 17 -19.02 13.02 -16.62
N GLY A 18 -19.44 12.58 -17.81
CA GLY A 18 -20.03 13.41 -18.87
C GLY A 18 -21.37 13.99 -18.46
N GLY A 19 -22.21 13.20 -17.79
CA GLY A 19 -23.48 13.64 -17.23
C GLY A 19 -23.31 14.72 -16.17
N LEU A 20 -22.48 14.47 -15.18
CA LEU A 20 -22.17 15.44 -14.12
C LEU A 20 -21.53 16.72 -14.67
N ALA A 21 -20.72 16.64 -15.74
CA ALA A 21 -20.15 17.85 -16.34
C ALA A 21 -21.20 18.84 -16.84
N ARG A 22 -22.42 18.38 -17.19
CA ARG A 22 -23.51 19.22 -17.65
C ARG A 22 -24.37 19.78 -16.52
N VAL A 23 -24.70 18.95 -15.51
CA VAL A 23 -25.67 19.34 -14.47
C VAL A 23 -24.99 19.76 -13.15
N TRP A 24 -23.78 19.29 -12.90
CA TRP A 24 -22.95 19.62 -11.71
C TRP A 24 -21.50 19.91 -12.13
N PRO A 25 -21.22 21.00 -12.83
CA PRO A 25 -19.94 21.21 -13.54
C PRO A 25 -18.74 21.40 -12.62
N SER A 26 -18.90 21.78 -11.37
CA SER A 26 -17.82 22.14 -10.46
C SER A 26 -18.15 21.77 -9.03
N PRO A 27 -17.15 21.53 -8.15
CA PRO A 27 -17.36 21.41 -6.71
C PRO A 27 -18.10 22.57 -6.06
N ARG A 28 -18.04 23.75 -6.68
CA ARG A 28 -18.75 24.98 -6.26
C ARG A 28 -20.23 25.02 -6.69
N SER A 29 -20.73 24.00 -7.36
CA SER A 29 -22.13 23.93 -7.85
C SER A 29 -23.15 23.74 -6.71
N VAL A 30 -22.81 24.14 -5.49
CA VAL A 30 -23.69 24.07 -4.33
C VAL A 30 -24.70 25.21 -4.40
N GLY A 31 -25.98 24.89 -4.33
CA GLY A 31 -26.98 25.94 -4.36
C GLY A 31 -28.43 25.54 -4.60
N GLY A 32 -28.93 24.63 -3.74
CA GLY A 32 -30.34 24.40 -3.58
C GLY A 32 -30.88 23.11 -4.20
N ALA A 33 -32.04 22.71 -3.68
CA ALA A 33 -32.74 21.47 -4.00
C ALA A 33 -32.98 21.26 -5.52
N GLY A 34 -33.11 22.33 -6.29
CA GLY A 34 -33.36 22.25 -7.76
C GLY A 34 -32.18 21.67 -8.53
N LEU A 35 -30.94 22.04 -8.21
CA LEU A 35 -29.76 21.52 -8.93
C LEU A 35 -29.52 20.04 -8.58
N LEU A 36 -29.67 19.70 -7.31
CA LEU A 36 -29.54 18.30 -6.86
C LEU A 36 -30.66 17.41 -7.41
N SER A 37 -31.90 17.95 -7.55
CA SER A 37 -33.00 17.26 -8.23
C SER A 37 -32.64 16.94 -9.68
N ALA A 38 -32.02 17.86 -10.42
CA ALA A 38 -31.56 17.59 -11.78
C ALA A 38 -30.48 16.52 -11.87
N VAL A 39 -29.58 16.39 -10.85
CA VAL A 39 -28.64 15.29 -10.78
C VAL A 39 -29.35 13.97 -10.53
N TRP A 40 -30.42 13.96 -9.71
CA TRP A 40 -31.22 12.76 -9.47
C TRP A 40 -32.01 12.33 -10.73
N ASP A 41 -32.59 13.28 -11.46
CA ASP A 41 -33.24 12.98 -12.70
C ASP A 41 -32.26 12.38 -13.73
N LEU A 42 -31.08 12.94 -13.85
CA LEU A 42 -29.99 12.38 -14.65
C LEU A 42 -29.62 10.95 -14.22
N ALA A 43 -29.50 10.70 -12.91
CA ALA A 43 -29.16 9.39 -12.36
C ALA A 43 -30.24 8.34 -12.69
N ALA A 44 -31.50 8.74 -12.65
CA ALA A 44 -32.61 7.88 -13.06
C ALA A 44 -32.62 7.65 -14.58
N GLU A 45 -32.43 8.71 -15.40
CA GLU A 45 -32.37 8.63 -16.85
C GLU A 45 -31.23 7.73 -17.36
N GLN A 46 -30.09 7.74 -16.68
CA GLN A 46 -28.91 6.92 -17.00
C GLN A 46 -28.82 5.64 -16.17
N GLU A 47 -29.88 5.22 -15.51
CA GLU A 47 -30.02 3.95 -14.77
C GLU A 47 -29.05 3.76 -13.61
N TRP A 48 -28.42 4.84 -13.07
CA TRP A 48 -27.56 4.72 -11.90
C TRP A 48 -28.33 4.21 -10.67
N THR A 49 -29.63 4.52 -10.63
CA THR A 49 -30.53 4.09 -9.56
C THR A 49 -30.83 2.58 -9.59
N ALA A 50 -30.59 1.90 -10.73
CA ALA A 50 -30.82 0.47 -10.87
C ALA A 50 -29.66 -0.41 -10.39
N LEU A 51 -28.49 0.15 -10.14
CA LEU A 51 -27.27 -0.60 -9.81
C LEU A 51 -27.45 -1.53 -8.59
N GLY A 52 -28.24 -1.11 -7.59
CA GLY A 52 -28.51 -1.93 -6.40
C GLY A 52 -29.32 -3.19 -6.69
N SER A 53 -30.36 -3.11 -7.53
CA SER A 53 -31.16 -4.26 -7.94
C SER A 53 -30.39 -5.21 -8.88
N LEU A 54 -29.44 -4.68 -9.61
CA LEU A 54 -28.55 -5.45 -10.49
C LEU A 54 -27.39 -6.10 -9.72
N GLY A 55 -27.06 -5.59 -8.52
CA GLY A 55 -25.94 -6.07 -7.71
C GLY A 55 -24.57 -5.54 -8.16
N GLU A 56 -24.53 -4.48 -9.00
CA GLU A 56 -23.32 -3.93 -9.61
C GLU A 56 -22.58 -2.98 -8.64
N LEU A 57 -21.89 -3.55 -7.64
CA LEU A 57 -21.21 -2.78 -6.58
C LEU A 57 -20.07 -1.94 -7.16
N GLU A 58 -19.21 -2.51 -8.01
CA GLU A 58 -18.06 -1.81 -8.60
C GLU A 58 -18.51 -0.56 -9.37
N ALA A 59 -19.55 -0.68 -10.19
CA ALA A 59 -20.10 0.45 -10.93
C ALA A 59 -20.66 1.53 -9.98
N ALA A 60 -21.36 1.14 -8.92
CA ALA A 60 -21.88 2.09 -7.93
C ALA A 60 -20.74 2.87 -7.24
N LEU A 61 -19.64 2.19 -6.89
CA LEU A 61 -18.47 2.82 -6.28
C LEU A 61 -17.73 3.73 -7.27
N GLU A 62 -17.64 3.37 -8.57
CA GLU A 62 -17.13 4.29 -9.61
C GLU A 62 -18.02 5.53 -9.76
N GLY A 63 -19.34 5.38 -9.66
CA GLY A 63 -20.28 6.51 -9.56
C GLY A 63 -19.97 7.40 -8.34
N MET A 64 -19.75 6.80 -7.17
CA MET A 64 -19.36 7.53 -5.97
C MET A 64 -18.01 8.26 -6.12
N ARG A 65 -17.05 7.69 -6.86
CA ARG A 65 -15.78 8.37 -7.19
C ARG A 65 -16.01 9.64 -8.00
N GLU A 66 -16.82 9.57 -9.06
CA GLU A 66 -17.12 10.76 -9.89
C GLU A 66 -17.91 11.84 -9.13
N LEU A 67 -18.84 11.43 -8.25
CA LEU A 67 -19.55 12.34 -7.35
C LEU A 67 -18.60 13.03 -6.37
N GLY A 68 -17.68 12.27 -5.76
CA GLY A 68 -16.68 12.80 -4.84
C GLY A 68 -15.77 13.84 -5.49
N ARG A 69 -15.25 13.56 -6.68
CA ARG A 69 -14.40 14.48 -7.46
C ARG A 69 -15.06 15.83 -7.74
N ARG A 70 -16.38 15.91 -7.69
CA ARG A 70 -17.18 17.14 -7.90
C ARG A 70 -17.85 17.65 -6.63
N ALA A 71 -17.54 17.08 -5.47
CA ALA A 71 -18.21 17.37 -4.20
C ALA A 71 -19.74 17.28 -4.28
N CYS A 72 -20.28 16.46 -5.19
CA CYS A 72 -21.72 16.31 -5.40
C CYS A 72 -22.33 15.45 -4.28
N PRO A 73 -23.40 15.93 -3.61
CA PRO A 73 -24.00 15.25 -2.46
C PRO A 73 -25.06 14.20 -2.84
N LEU A 74 -25.14 13.76 -4.10
CA LEU A 74 -26.07 12.69 -4.48
C LEU A 74 -25.77 11.43 -3.65
N PRO A 75 -26.73 10.90 -2.88
CA PRO A 75 -26.53 9.75 -2.00
C PRO A 75 -26.71 8.43 -2.76
N LEU A 76 -25.85 8.19 -3.77
CA LEU A 76 -25.97 7.05 -4.69
C LEU A 76 -25.90 5.71 -3.96
N MET A 77 -25.08 5.58 -2.90
CA MET A 77 -25.04 4.33 -2.12
C MET A 77 -26.29 4.11 -1.28
N ASP A 78 -26.97 5.16 -0.85
CA ASP A 78 -28.26 5.03 -0.19
C ASP A 78 -29.31 4.48 -1.17
N VAL A 79 -29.31 4.99 -2.39
CA VAL A 79 -30.17 4.48 -3.49
C VAL A 79 -29.79 3.03 -3.81
N TYR A 80 -28.51 2.70 -3.90
CA TYR A 80 -28.02 1.34 -4.13
C TYR A 80 -28.54 0.37 -3.07
N VAL A 81 -28.40 0.70 -1.79
CA VAL A 81 -28.88 -0.13 -0.68
C VAL A 81 -30.40 -0.21 -0.68
N ALA A 82 -31.10 0.90 -0.89
CA ALA A 82 -32.56 0.91 -0.91
C ALA A 82 -33.12 0.04 -2.05
N THR A 83 -32.56 0.12 -3.27
CA THR A 83 -33.02 -0.70 -4.40
C THR A 83 -32.66 -2.18 -4.22
N ARG A 84 -31.50 -2.50 -3.62
CA ARG A 84 -31.13 -3.87 -3.27
C ARG A 84 -32.10 -4.52 -2.28
N LEU A 85 -32.55 -3.75 -1.28
CA LEU A 85 -33.44 -4.25 -0.22
C LEU A 85 -34.92 -4.25 -0.62
N LEU A 86 -35.36 -3.27 -1.39
CA LEU A 86 -36.77 -3.04 -1.70
C LEU A 86 -37.17 -3.55 -3.09
N GLY A 87 -36.21 -3.87 -3.98
CA GLY A 87 -36.44 -4.32 -5.35
C GLY A 87 -36.85 -3.19 -6.31
N ASP A 88 -37.23 -3.56 -7.53
CA ASP A 88 -37.40 -2.67 -8.68
C ASP A 88 -38.50 -1.62 -8.59
N GLY A 89 -39.37 -1.66 -7.60
CA GLY A 89 -40.48 -0.69 -7.44
C GLY A 89 -40.05 0.75 -7.13
N ILE A 90 -38.73 1.05 -7.18
CA ILE A 90 -38.14 2.35 -6.83
C ILE A 90 -37.53 3.03 -8.08
N LEU A 91 -37.46 2.32 -9.22
CA LEU A 91 -36.62 2.70 -10.36
C LEU A 91 -37.23 3.83 -11.26
N ASP A 92 -38.46 4.26 -11.01
CA ASP A 92 -39.13 5.25 -11.87
C ASP A 92 -38.67 6.71 -11.62
N GLY A 93 -37.64 6.93 -10.80
CA GLY A 93 -37.08 8.25 -10.47
C GLY A 93 -37.99 9.14 -9.60
N ARG A 94 -39.23 8.69 -9.28
CA ARG A 94 -40.14 9.40 -8.36
C ARG A 94 -39.80 9.17 -6.90
N LEU A 95 -39.31 7.98 -6.60
CA LEU A 95 -38.76 7.62 -5.28
C LEU A 95 -37.29 7.98 -5.22
N ARG A 96 -36.93 8.92 -4.33
CA ARG A 96 -35.57 9.37 -4.06
C ARG A 96 -35.21 9.05 -2.62
N PRO A 97 -34.85 7.78 -2.34
CA PRO A 97 -34.61 7.34 -0.98
C PRO A 97 -33.26 7.79 -0.46
N VAL A 98 -33.21 8.09 0.83
CA VAL A 98 -31.99 8.17 1.63
C VAL A 98 -32.10 7.13 2.74
N VAL A 99 -30.95 6.71 3.30
CA VAL A 99 -30.90 5.68 4.34
C VAL A 99 -30.47 6.31 5.66
N ALA A 100 -31.16 5.96 6.74
CA ALA A 100 -30.80 6.32 8.10
C ALA A 100 -31.00 5.11 9.03
N ILE A 101 -30.29 5.05 10.15
CA ILE A 101 -30.52 4.01 11.16
C ILE A 101 -31.84 4.28 11.89
N ASP A 102 -32.64 3.24 12.06
CA ASP A 102 -33.86 3.32 12.89
C ASP A 102 -33.48 3.51 14.37
N ARG A 103 -33.70 4.71 14.87
CA ARG A 103 -33.51 5.08 16.30
C ARG A 103 -34.83 5.26 17.00
N GLY A 104 -35.94 4.96 16.32
CA GLY A 104 -37.31 5.25 16.77
C GLY A 104 -37.64 6.75 16.67
N GLY A 105 -38.90 7.07 16.64
CA GLY A 105 -39.40 8.45 16.59
C GLY A 105 -39.96 8.85 15.23
N VAL A 106 -40.36 10.13 15.13
CA VAL A 106 -41.02 10.72 13.95
C VAL A 106 -40.11 11.65 13.17
N SER A 107 -38.84 11.73 13.52
CA SER A 107 -37.87 12.61 12.82
C SER A 107 -36.52 11.92 12.72
N VAL A 108 -35.78 12.28 11.68
CA VAL A 108 -34.38 11.87 11.43
C VAL A 108 -33.54 13.13 11.32
N GLN A 109 -32.42 13.14 12.01
CA GLN A 109 -31.49 14.27 12.01
C GLN A 109 -30.39 14.10 10.96
N ASN A 110 -29.88 15.25 10.48
CA ASN A 110 -28.69 15.32 9.61
C ASN A 110 -28.81 14.47 8.32
N VAL A 111 -29.97 14.45 7.72
CA VAL A 111 -30.21 13.71 6.46
C VAL A 111 -29.53 14.43 5.30
N GLU A 112 -28.65 13.74 4.60
CA GLU A 112 -28.00 14.25 3.39
C GLU A 112 -29.00 14.35 2.26
N ALA A 113 -28.87 15.37 1.42
CA ALA A 113 -29.74 15.60 0.26
C ALA A 113 -31.24 15.75 0.61
N ALA A 114 -31.58 16.07 1.87
CA ALA A 114 -32.94 16.13 2.39
C ALA A 114 -33.88 16.97 1.51
N GLY A 115 -33.40 18.09 0.94
CA GLY A 115 -34.20 18.99 0.08
C GLY A 115 -34.57 18.42 -1.28
N ALA A 116 -33.93 17.32 -1.73
CA ALA A 116 -34.22 16.65 -2.98
C ALA A 116 -34.72 15.20 -2.78
N ALA A 117 -34.48 14.61 -1.62
CA ALA A 117 -34.97 13.30 -1.22
C ALA A 117 -36.50 13.33 -1.02
N THR A 118 -37.16 12.21 -1.26
CA THR A 118 -38.62 12.05 -1.06
C THR A 118 -38.94 11.09 0.07
N HIS A 119 -38.06 10.15 0.37
CA HIS A 119 -38.29 9.08 1.35
C HIS A 119 -37.04 8.81 2.18
N VAL A 120 -37.24 8.29 3.38
CA VAL A 120 -36.17 7.74 4.24
C VAL A 120 -36.44 6.26 4.42
N LEU A 121 -35.45 5.43 4.11
CA LEU A 121 -35.42 4.03 4.52
C LEU A 121 -34.75 3.95 5.90
N LEU A 122 -35.52 3.58 6.93
CA LEU A 122 -35.00 3.38 8.27
C LEU A 122 -34.39 1.99 8.39
N LEU A 123 -33.09 1.89 8.39
CA LEU A 123 -32.36 0.63 8.41
C LEU A 123 -32.40 0.00 9.81
N GLY A 124 -32.98 -1.18 9.90
CA GLY A 124 -33.13 -2.01 11.10
C GLY A 124 -33.77 -3.33 10.73
N ARG A 125 -34.12 -4.16 11.73
CA ARG A 125 -34.79 -5.47 11.48
C ARG A 125 -36.15 -5.31 10.78
N ASP A 126 -36.91 -4.29 11.15
CA ASP A 126 -38.10 -3.86 10.44
C ASP A 126 -37.72 -2.55 9.71
N ALA A 127 -37.42 -2.62 8.42
CA ALA A 127 -36.96 -1.49 7.65
C ALA A 127 -38.11 -0.80 6.91
N PRO A 128 -38.80 0.20 7.53
CA PRO A 128 -39.86 0.96 6.88
C PRO A 128 -39.27 2.00 5.95
N LEU A 129 -39.88 2.16 4.78
CA LEU A 129 -39.69 3.27 3.88
C LEU A 129 -40.77 4.32 4.17
N CYS A 130 -40.37 5.47 4.70
CA CYS A 130 -41.28 6.54 5.09
C CYS A 130 -41.14 7.75 4.16
N GLU A 131 -42.25 8.40 3.81
CA GLU A 131 -42.21 9.68 3.12
C GLU A 131 -41.54 10.76 3.97
N ILE A 132 -40.88 11.74 3.37
CA ILE A 132 -40.45 12.96 4.03
C ILE A 132 -41.63 13.94 4.03
N ALA A 133 -42.24 14.14 5.18
CA ALA A 133 -43.37 15.05 5.34
C ALA A 133 -42.93 16.52 5.38
N GLU A 134 -41.79 16.79 6.00
CA GLU A 134 -41.25 18.15 6.17
C GLU A 134 -39.72 18.10 6.26
N VAL A 135 -39.06 19.04 5.61
CA VAL A 135 -37.61 19.29 5.73
C VAL A 135 -37.40 20.47 6.68
N LEU A 136 -36.70 20.23 7.76
CA LEU A 136 -36.43 21.22 8.79
C LEU A 136 -34.98 21.73 8.63
N PRO A 137 -34.76 22.99 8.13
CA PRO A 137 -33.43 23.51 8.04
C PRO A 137 -32.75 23.52 9.40
N THR A 138 -31.52 23.03 9.46
CA THR A 138 -30.71 23.02 10.69
C THR A 138 -29.83 24.27 10.72
N PRO A 139 -30.21 25.34 11.48
CA PRO A 139 -29.47 26.59 11.51
C PRO A 139 -28.03 26.37 11.97
N GLY A 140 -27.06 26.94 11.23
CA GLY A 140 -25.66 26.89 11.58
C GLY A 140 -24.94 25.59 11.19
N LEU A 141 -25.62 24.66 10.52
CA LEU A 141 -24.97 23.48 9.96
C LEU A 141 -24.03 23.90 8.81
N ALA A 142 -22.73 23.62 8.99
CA ALA A 142 -21.70 24.06 8.04
C ALA A 142 -21.62 23.17 6.76
N ILE A 143 -22.34 22.05 6.76
CA ILE A 143 -22.36 21.11 5.61
C ILE A 143 -23.59 21.42 4.78
N PRO A 144 -23.43 21.84 3.53
CA PRO A 144 -24.52 22.09 2.61
C PRO A 144 -25.37 20.84 2.39
N ASP A 145 -26.66 21.03 2.12
CA ASP A 145 -27.63 19.99 1.72
C ASP A 145 -27.94 18.94 2.82
N TRP A 146 -27.53 19.17 4.07
CA TRP A 146 -28.00 18.43 5.23
C TRP A 146 -29.13 19.16 5.97
N ALA A 147 -30.14 18.42 6.35
CA ALA A 147 -31.26 18.95 7.18
C ALA A 147 -31.88 17.84 8.04
N ASP A 148 -32.61 18.24 9.06
CA ASP A 148 -33.49 17.33 9.77
C ASP A 148 -34.78 17.13 8.99
N VAL A 149 -35.39 15.94 9.11
CA VAL A 149 -36.67 15.65 8.41
C VAL A 149 -37.67 15.07 9.38
N HIS A 150 -38.94 15.46 9.20
CA HIS A 150 -40.08 14.76 9.78
C HIS A 150 -40.56 13.67 8.86
N LEU A 151 -40.80 12.49 9.42
CA LEU A 151 -41.31 11.33 8.70
C LEU A 151 -42.82 11.43 8.53
N GLY A 152 -43.28 11.12 7.33
CA GLY A 152 -44.70 11.02 6.98
C GLY A 152 -45.20 9.58 6.97
N THR A 153 -46.04 9.27 5.99
CA THR A 153 -46.64 7.98 5.83
C THR A 153 -45.62 6.89 5.48
N GLU A 154 -45.74 5.74 6.09
CA GLU A 154 -45.01 4.55 5.69
C GLU A 154 -45.54 4.03 4.35
N SER A 155 -44.68 3.96 3.33
CA SER A 155 -45.05 3.52 1.97
C SER A 155 -44.80 2.03 1.77
N LYS A 156 -43.77 1.47 2.42
CA LYS A 156 -43.39 0.06 2.33
C LYS A 156 -42.60 -0.35 3.56
N ARG A 157 -42.56 -1.65 3.86
CA ARG A 157 -41.75 -2.22 4.93
C ARG A 157 -41.14 -3.53 4.48
N VAL A 158 -39.85 -3.72 4.81
CA VAL A 158 -39.17 -5.00 4.58
C VAL A 158 -38.61 -5.51 5.88
N ARG A 159 -38.76 -6.83 6.10
CA ARG A 159 -38.08 -7.51 7.21
C ARG A 159 -36.71 -7.98 6.78
N LEU A 160 -35.70 -7.59 7.55
CA LEU A 160 -34.30 -7.94 7.36
C LEU A 160 -33.82 -8.81 8.53
N ASP A 161 -32.95 -9.76 8.23
CA ASP A 161 -32.14 -10.40 9.26
C ASP A 161 -30.94 -9.53 9.63
N GLU A 162 -30.26 -9.90 10.68
CA GLU A 162 -29.11 -9.15 11.19
C GLU A 162 -27.94 -9.10 10.17
N PRO A 163 -27.60 -10.19 9.46
CA PRO A 163 -26.60 -10.13 8.39
C PRO A 163 -26.92 -9.14 7.27
N ALA A 164 -28.19 -9.06 6.82
CA ALA A 164 -28.61 -8.12 5.78
C ALA A 164 -28.50 -6.64 6.23
N VAL A 165 -28.78 -6.37 7.51
CA VAL A 165 -28.60 -5.03 8.09
C VAL A 165 -27.12 -4.67 8.15
N GLU A 166 -26.25 -5.58 8.58
CA GLU A 166 -24.80 -5.36 8.63
C GLU A 166 -24.19 -5.21 7.24
N GLU A 167 -24.64 -6.01 6.25
CA GLU A 167 -24.22 -5.85 4.86
C GLU A 167 -24.58 -4.46 4.34
N ALA A 168 -25.80 -4.00 4.57
CA ALA A 168 -26.25 -2.67 4.15
C ALA A 168 -25.41 -1.55 4.80
N LYS A 169 -25.09 -1.65 6.08
CA LYS A 169 -24.21 -0.70 6.77
C LYS A 169 -22.81 -0.71 6.15
N THR A 170 -22.22 -1.88 5.89
CA THR A 170 -20.89 -2.03 5.29
C THR A 170 -20.84 -1.39 3.91
N LEU A 171 -21.86 -1.62 3.06
CA LEU A 171 -21.96 -1.01 1.72
C LEU A 171 -22.04 0.53 1.78
N LEU A 172 -22.88 1.08 2.69
CA LEU A 172 -22.99 2.52 2.89
C LEU A 172 -21.66 3.13 3.33
N ARG A 173 -20.99 2.52 4.30
CA ARG A 173 -19.69 2.96 4.82
C ARG A 173 -18.63 2.93 3.73
N LEU A 174 -18.56 1.85 2.94
CA LEU A 174 -17.61 1.72 1.83
C LEU A 174 -17.82 2.83 0.78
N GLY A 175 -19.07 3.07 0.37
CA GLY A 175 -19.39 4.14 -0.58
C GLY A 175 -19.03 5.54 -0.08
N LEU A 176 -19.30 5.85 1.19
CA LEU A 176 -18.92 7.11 1.82
C LEU A 176 -17.40 7.30 1.85
N ALA A 177 -16.66 6.26 2.21
CA ALA A 177 -15.20 6.29 2.23
C ALA A 177 -14.60 6.50 0.82
N VAL A 178 -15.18 5.87 -0.21
CA VAL A 178 -14.80 6.05 -1.61
C VAL A 178 -15.06 7.49 -2.06
N ARG A 179 -16.22 8.06 -1.76
CA ARG A 179 -16.56 9.45 -2.14
C ARG A 179 -15.66 10.46 -1.44
N ALA A 180 -15.40 10.28 -0.14
CA ALA A 180 -14.47 11.12 0.61
C ALA A 180 -13.06 11.08 0.01
N MET A 181 -12.55 9.88 -0.31
CA MET A 181 -11.22 9.74 -0.87
C MET A 181 -11.13 10.35 -2.27
N ALA A 182 -12.15 10.22 -3.10
CA ALA A 182 -12.20 10.82 -4.43
C ALA A 182 -12.23 12.36 -4.39
N ALA A 183 -12.91 12.95 -3.40
CA ALA A 183 -12.88 14.40 -3.16
C ALA A 183 -11.47 14.86 -2.74
N ALA A 184 -10.82 14.12 -1.86
CA ALA A 184 -9.45 14.40 -1.45
C ALA A 184 -8.44 14.23 -2.60
N GLU A 185 -8.60 13.21 -3.44
CA GLU A 185 -7.80 12.99 -4.65
C GLU A 185 -7.92 14.17 -5.62
N ALA A 186 -9.14 14.66 -5.89
CA ALA A 186 -9.34 15.82 -6.73
C ALA A 186 -8.63 17.08 -6.18
N SER A 187 -8.69 17.30 -4.87
CA SER A 187 -7.95 18.39 -4.22
C SER A 187 -6.43 18.20 -4.31
N HIS A 188 -5.95 16.96 -4.22
CA HIS A 188 -4.54 16.61 -4.35
C HIS A 188 -4.01 16.88 -5.78
N GLU A 189 -4.78 16.56 -6.80
CA GLU A 189 -4.43 16.89 -8.20
C GLU A 189 -4.26 18.39 -8.40
N LEU A 190 -5.19 19.21 -7.87
CA LEU A 190 -5.07 20.67 -7.88
C LEU A 190 -3.80 21.16 -7.18
N ALA A 191 -3.45 20.55 -6.05
CA ALA A 191 -2.24 20.88 -5.31
C ALA A 191 -0.94 20.51 -6.06
N ILE A 192 -0.91 19.37 -6.74
CA ILE A 192 0.23 18.95 -7.58
C ILE A 192 0.44 19.96 -8.72
N GLU A 193 -0.63 20.32 -9.44
CA GLU A 193 -0.53 21.30 -10.54
C GLU A 193 -0.09 22.68 -10.04
N HIS A 194 -0.61 23.10 -8.89
CA HIS A 194 -0.15 24.33 -8.23
C HIS A 194 1.34 24.25 -7.85
N ALA A 195 1.80 23.11 -7.32
CA ALA A 195 3.20 22.92 -6.95
C ALA A 195 4.15 22.95 -8.15
N LYS A 196 3.69 22.55 -9.34
CA LYS A 196 4.46 22.64 -10.59
C LYS A 196 4.57 24.07 -11.13
N THR A 197 3.51 24.85 -10.98
CA THR A 197 3.37 26.15 -11.67
C THR A 197 3.66 27.35 -10.79
N ARG A 198 3.37 27.29 -9.47
CA ARG A 198 3.61 28.39 -8.54
C ARG A 198 5.09 28.53 -8.20
N HIS A 199 5.66 29.71 -8.45
CA HIS A 199 7.03 30.04 -8.13
C HIS A 199 7.14 30.83 -6.80
N ALA A 200 8.15 30.48 -6.00
CA ALA A 200 8.60 31.20 -4.82
C ALA A 200 10.11 31.01 -4.67
N PHE A 201 10.82 32.03 -4.22
CA PHE A 201 12.28 32.00 -4.04
C PHE A 201 13.06 31.54 -5.30
N GLY A 202 12.61 31.97 -6.48
CA GLY A 202 13.25 31.74 -7.76
C GLY A 202 13.01 30.38 -8.41
N LYS A 203 12.18 29.52 -7.81
CA LYS A 203 11.87 28.19 -8.36
C LYS A 203 10.43 27.76 -8.09
N PRO A 204 9.88 26.77 -8.82
CA PRO A 204 8.57 26.19 -8.51
C PRO A 204 8.53 25.68 -7.07
N ILE A 205 7.38 25.83 -6.37
CA ILE A 205 7.30 25.39 -4.98
C ILE A 205 7.44 23.87 -4.81
N GLY A 206 7.12 23.09 -5.85
CA GLY A 206 7.33 21.64 -5.88
C GLY A 206 8.81 21.21 -5.83
N ALA A 207 9.77 22.12 -6.08
CA ALA A 207 11.19 21.85 -5.90
C ALA A 207 11.65 21.93 -4.43
N PHE A 208 10.79 22.33 -3.51
CA PHE A 208 11.06 22.24 -2.07
C PHE A 208 10.64 20.87 -1.56
N GLN A 209 11.56 20.15 -0.91
CA GLN A 209 11.34 18.77 -0.47
C GLN A 209 10.12 18.63 0.46
N ALA A 210 9.87 19.59 1.34
CA ALA A 210 8.69 19.61 2.20
C ALA A 210 7.36 19.63 1.41
N VAL A 211 7.34 20.25 0.23
CA VAL A 211 6.17 20.28 -0.66
C VAL A 211 6.10 19.00 -1.49
N SER A 212 7.19 18.60 -2.14
CA SER A 212 7.22 17.41 -2.99
C SER A 212 6.94 16.13 -2.19
N HIS A 213 7.47 16.00 -0.97
CA HIS A 213 7.19 14.85 -0.10
C HIS A 213 5.74 14.83 0.38
N ARG A 214 5.13 15.99 0.66
CA ARG A 214 3.69 16.07 0.96
C ARG A 214 2.84 15.57 -0.19
N CYS A 215 3.18 15.95 -1.43
CA CYS A 215 2.51 15.44 -2.61
C CYS A 215 2.75 13.93 -2.79
N ALA A 216 3.97 13.43 -2.56
CA ALA A 216 4.27 12.01 -2.63
C ALA A 216 3.47 11.20 -1.61
N ASN A 217 3.36 11.67 -0.36
CA ASN A 217 2.56 11.02 0.68
C ASN A 217 1.06 10.99 0.32
N GLY A 218 0.52 12.10 -0.21
CA GLY A 218 -0.86 12.13 -0.69
C GLY A 218 -1.12 11.11 -1.80
N GLN A 219 -0.17 10.95 -2.72
CA GLN A 219 -0.28 9.95 -3.79
C GLN A 219 -0.23 8.51 -3.26
N ILE A 220 0.62 8.24 -2.25
CA ILE A 220 0.65 6.93 -1.57
C ILE A 220 -0.72 6.62 -0.98
N ASP A 221 -1.31 7.56 -0.23
CA ASP A 221 -2.61 7.39 0.40
C ASP A 221 -3.73 7.15 -0.64
N VAL A 222 -3.71 7.86 -1.78
CA VAL A 222 -4.69 7.69 -2.87
C VAL A 222 -4.60 6.28 -3.48
N VAL A 223 -3.40 5.84 -3.83
CA VAL A 223 -3.20 4.52 -4.47
C VAL A 223 -3.52 3.38 -3.50
N ALA A 224 -3.10 3.50 -2.25
CA ALA A 224 -3.36 2.52 -1.21
C ALA A 224 -4.86 2.38 -0.90
N ALA A 225 -5.57 3.50 -0.73
CA ALA A 225 -7.02 3.48 -0.47
C ALA A 225 -7.79 2.86 -1.63
N ARG A 226 -7.40 3.17 -2.87
CA ARG A 226 -8.02 2.58 -4.06
C ARG A 226 -7.82 1.06 -4.07
N GLY A 227 -6.60 0.59 -3.88
CA GLY A 227 -6.30 -0.85 -3.87
C GLY A 227 -7.04 -1.61 -2.77
N LEU A 228 -7.20 -1.02 -1.57
CA LEU A 228 -8.00 -1.62 -0.50
C LEU A 228 -9.48 -1.76 -0.89
N VAL A 229 -10.05 -0.75 -1.55
CA VAL A 229 -11.44 -0.79 -2.04
C VAL A 229 -11.59 -1.83 -3.15
N ASP A 230 -10.68 -1.85 -4.11
CA ASP A 230 -10.72 -2.80 -5.24
C ASP A 230 -10.63 -4.25 -4.73
N GLU A 231 -9.82 -4.51 -3.71
CA GLU A 231 -9.74 -5.84 -3.08
C GLU A 231 -11.02 -6.20 -2.29
N ALA A 232 -11.64 -5.24 -1.59
CA ALA A 232 -12.90 -5.45 -0.91
C ALA A 232 -14.04 -5.79 -1.90
N VAL A 233 -14.08 -5.12 -3.06
CA VAL A 233 -15.03 -5.40 -4.15
C VAL A 233 -14.79 -6.80 -4.71
N ARG A 234 -13.54 -7.14 -5.01
CA ARG A 234 -13.19 -8.48 -5.52
C ARG A 234 -13.66 -9.60 -4.58
N LEU A 235 -13.44 -9.46 -3.27
CA LEU A 235 -13.89 -10.43 -2.28
C LEU A 235 -15.41 -10.48 -2.18
N HIS A 236 -16.10 -9.35 -2.31
CA HIS A 236 -17.56 -9.28 -2.37
C HIS A 236 -18.10 -10.06 -3.57
N ASP A 237 -17.54 -9.85 -4.76
CA ASP A 237 -18.03 -10.43 -6.01
C ASP A 237 -17.85 -11.95 -6.08
N VAL A 238 -16.82 -12.48 -5.42
CA VAL A 238 -16.63 -13.94 -5.30
C VAL A 238 -17.35 -14.55 -4.09
N GLY A 239 -18.04 -13.73 -3.29
CA GLY A 239 -18.74 -14.19 -2.09
C GLY A 239 -17.82 -14.66 -0.97
N ASP A 240 -16.60 -14.11 -0.87
CA ASP A 240 -15.64 -14.49 0.17
C ASP A 240 -16.11 -13.98 1.54
N PRO A 241 -16.13 -14.83 2.59
CA PRO A 241 -16.58 -14.44 3.94
C PRO A 241 -15.73 -13.35 4.59
N MET A 242 -14.53 -13.04 4.05
CA MET A 242 -13.66 -11.99 4.56
C MET A 242 -13.97 -10.61 3.97
N TRP A 243 -14.91 -10.50 3.00
CA TRP A 243 -15.23 -9.22 2.37
C TRP A 243 -15.68 -8.12 3.34
N PRO A 244 -16.43 -8.40 4.44
CA PRO A 244 -16.79 -7.35 5.39
C PRO A 244 -15.58 -6.79 6.13
N LEU A 245 -14.65 -7.67 6.55
CA LEU A 245 -13.39 -7.22 7.18
C LEU A 245 -12.53 -6.42 6.18
N ALA A 246 -12.41 -6.87 4.93
CA ALA A 246 -11.69 -6.14 3.89
C ALA A 246 -12.30 -4.76 3.64
N SER A 247 -13.63 -4.67 3.57
CA SER A 247 -14.34 -3.40 3.44
C SER A 247 -14.07 -2.45 4.60
N GLU A 248 -14.12 -2.94 5.84
CA GLU A 248 -13.88 -2.09 7.01
C GLU A 248 -12.40 -1.68 7.15
N LEU A 249 -11.44 -2.51 6.72
CA LEU A 249 -10.04 -2.09 6.59
C LEU A 249 -9.88 -0.97 5.55
N ALA A 250 -10.60 -1.07 4.41
CA ALA A 250 -10.62 -0.02 3.39
C ALA A 250 -11.26 1.27 3.94
N VAL A 251 -12.38 1.19 4.65
CA VAL A 251 -13.03 2.34 5.29
C VAL A 251 -12.12 2.99 6.33
N ALA A 252 -11.54 2.19 7.22
CA ALA A 252 -10.65 2.69 8.28
C ALA A 252 -9.43 3.42 7.72
N TYR A 253 -8.85 2.89 6.64
CA TYR A 253 -7.74 3.54 5.93
C TYR A 253 -8.21 4.81 5.22
N ALA A 254 -9.21 4.69 4.34
CA ALA A 254 -9.65 5.77 3.47
C ALA A 254 -10.18 6.98 4.24
N ALA A 255 -10.91 6.80 5.33
CA ALA A 255 -11.42 7.89 6.16
C ALA A 255 -10.30 8.77 6.76
N LYS A 256 -9.22 8.15 7.23
CA LYS A 256 -8.04 8.86 7.75
C LYS A 256 -7.20 9.44 6.62
N ALA A 257 -6.99 8.68 5.55
CA ALA A 257 -6.23 9.08 4.37
C ALA A 257 -6.87 10.29 3.69
N ALA A 258 -8.20 10.28 3.47
CA ALA A 258 -8.90 11.39 2.85
C ALA A 258 -8.68 12.73 3.58
N ARG A 259 -8.73 12.71 4.91
CA ARG A 259 -8.43 13.91 5.72
C ARG A 259 -6.98 14.36 5.59
N ARG A 260 -6.00 13.42 5.63
CA ARG A 260 -4.57 13.74 5.48
C ARG A 260 -4.28 14.32 4.10
N VAL A 261 -4.78 13.70 3.04
CA VAL A 261 -4.62 14.13 1.65
C VAL A 261 -5.24 15.50 1.44
N GLN A 262 -6.47 15.70 1.92
CA GLN A 262 -7.15 16.99 1.82
C GLN A 262 -6.41 18.12 2.54
N LEU A 263 -5.95 17.90 3.78
CA LEU A 263 -5.15 18.87 4.51
C LEU A 263 -3.80 19.12 3.83
N GLY A 264 -3.15 18.08 3.32
CA GLY A 264 -1.92 18.19 2.54
C GLY A 264 -2.10 19.06 1.29
N ALA A 265 -3.22 18.90 0.59
CA ALA A 265 -3.60 19.70 -0.57
C ALA A 265 -3.82 21.17 -0.15
N GLN A 266 -4.60 21.42 0.90
CA GLN A 266 -4.84 22.78 1.42
C GLN A 266 -3.54 23.49 1.79
N HIS A 267 -2.64 22.82 2.49
CA HIS A 267 -1.34 23.36 2.86
C HIS A 267 -0.45 23.65 1.65
N THR A 268 -0.57 22.89 0.57
CA THR A 268 0.20 23.09 -0.66
C THR A 268 -0.36 24.25 -1.48
N LEU A 269 -1.69 24.34 -1.57
CA LEU A 269 -2.40 25.45 -2.21
C LEU A 269 -2.26 26.77 -1.43
N ALA A 270 -2.00 26.71 -0.12
CA ALA A 270 -1.86 27.85 0.78
C ALA A 270 -3.11 28.77 0.72
N ALA A 271 -2.93 30.09 0.63
CA ALA A 271 -4.03 31.04 0.68
C ALA A 271 -5.10 30.78 -0.40
N ILE A 272 -4.73 30.37 -1.62
CA ILE A 272 -5.70 30.15 -2.70
C ILE A 272 -6.65 28.99 -2.38
N GLY A 273 -6.18 27.97 -1.68
CA GLY A 273 -7.00 26.82 -1.26
C GLY A 273 -7.97 27.14 -0.12
N PHE A 274 -7.86 28.29 0.50
CA PHE A 274 -8.69 28.69 1.64
C PHE A 274 -9.98 29.43 1.22
N PHE A 275 -9.96 30.13 0.07
CA PHE A 275 -11.09 30.95 -0.37
C PHE A 275 -12.10 30.17 -1.21
N GLU A 276 -13.39 30.48 -1.07
CA GLU A 276 -14.52 29.75 -1.68
C GLU A 276 -14.60 29.90 -3.20
N GLU A 277 -13.88 30.84 -3.78
CA GLU A 277 -13.70 30.98 -5.22
C GLU A 277 -12.88 29.84 -5.85
N HIS A 278 -12.14 29.07 -5.02
CA HIS A 278 -11.43 27.88 -5.42
C HIS A 278 -12.24 26.60 -5.11
N ASP A 279 -11.99 25.51 -5.82
CA ASP A 279 -12.71 24.24 -5.62
C ASP A 279 -12.33 23.52 -4.31
N ALA A 280 -11.10 23.72 -3.82
CA ALA A 280 -10.57 23.00 -2.67
C ALA A 280 -11.37 23.12 -1.36
N PRO A 281 -11.95 24.28 -0.97
CA PRO A 281 -12.81 24.38 0.21
C PRO A 281 -14.09 23.54 0.11
N TRP A 282 -14.64 23.38 -1.08
CA TRP A 282 -15.85 22.59 -1.32
C TRP A 282 -15.54 21.09 -1.26
N LEU A 283 -14.42 20.68 -1.84
CA LEU A 283 -13.88 19.32 -1.70
C LEU A 283 -13.56 18.99 -0.23
N PHE A 284 -13.02 19.95 0.52
CA PHE A 284 -12.81 19.81 1.97
C PHE A 284 -14.12 19.53 2.72
N ARG A 285 -15.18 20.31 2.46
CA ARG A 285 -16.49 20.10 3.07
C ARG A 285 -17.06 18.72 2.72
N ARG A 286 -16.86 18.24 1.48
CA ARG A 286 -17.29 16.90 1.06
C ARG A 286 -16.58 15.80 1.85
N VAL A 287 -15.25 15.91 1.98
CA VAL A 287 -14.47 14.96 2.79
C VAL A 287 -14.97 14.92 4.23
N GLN A 288 -15.20 16.09 4.84
CA GLN A 288 -15.68 16.15 6.23
C GLN A 288 -17.10 15.55 6.36
N ALA A 289 -18.00 15.87 5.44
CA ALA A 289 -19.37 15.35 5.45
C ALA A 289 -19.39 13.82 5.40
N ASP A 290 -18.66 13.24 4.44
CA ASP A 290 -18.65 11.78 4.26
C ASP A 290 -18.02 11.06 5.46
N VAL A 291 -16.89 11.59 5.98
CA VAL A 291 -16.23 10.97 7.14
C VAL A 291 -17.06 11.12 8.43
N LEU A 292 -17.80 12.22 8.60
CA LEU A 292 -18.73 12.36 9.74
C LEU A 292 -19.90 11.37 9.61
N ARG A 293 -20.45 11.23 8.40
CA ARG A 293 -21.56 10.33 8.15
C ARG A 293 -21.23 8.85 8.38
N LEU A 294 -19.96 8.42 8.27
CA LEU A 294 -19.55 7.07 8.65
C LEU A 294 -19.99 6.68 10.08
N GLY A 295 -19.97 7.64 11.01
CA GLY A 295 -20.39 7.43 12.39
C GLY A 295 -21.90 7.19 12.57
N GLU A 296 -22.72 7.50 11.56
CA GLU A 296 -24.15 7.23 11.59
C GLU A 296 -24.49 5.74 11.37
N PHE A 297 -23.55 4.97 10.81
CA PHE A 297 -23.73 3.54 10.52
C PHE A 297 -22.77 2.66 11.34
N PRO A 298 -22.93 2.57 12.68
CA PRO A 298 -22.07 1.71 13.50
C PRO A 298 -22.33 0.24 13.19
N LEU A 299 -21.26 -0.56 13.19
CA LEU A 299 -21.32 -2.01 12.97
C LEU A 299 -21.47 -2.75 14.31
N ASP A 300 -22.34 -3.74 14.34
CA ASP A 300 -22.52 -4.59 15.53
C ASP A 300 -21.33 -5.54 15.71
N ALA A 301 -20.71 -5.96 14.60
CA ALA A 301 -19.46 -6.73 14.61
C ALA A 301 -18.28 -5.97 15.19
N GLY A 302 -18.36 -4.64 15.25
CA GLY A 302 -17.28 -3.76 15.73
C GLY A 302 -16.26 -3.38 14.67
N GLU A 303 -15.21 -2.70 15.11
CA GLU A 303 -14.07 -2.28 14.28
C GLU A 303 -13.23 -3.49 13.84
N PRO A 304 -12.40 -3.38 12.79
CA PRO A 304 -11.49 -4.46 12.35
C PRO A 304 -10.70 -5.12 13.48
N ALA A 305 -10.19 -4.36 14.45
CA ALA A 305 -9.48 -4.93 15.59
C ALA A 305 -10.37 -5.85 16.45
N ASP A 306 -11.67 -5.53 16.57
CA ASP A 306 -12.61 -6.38 17.33
C ASP A 306 -12.79 -7.72 16.61
N VAL A 307 -12.93 -7.68 15.28
CA VAL A 307 -13.06 -8.90 14.45
C VAL A 307 -11.79 -9.74 14.54
N LEU A 308 -10.61 -9.13 14.38
CA LEU A 308 -9.31 -9.80 14.45
C LEU A 308 -9.09 -10.45 15.83
N LEU A 309 -9.39 -9.74 16.90
CA LEU A 309 -9.19 -10.25 18.27
C LEU A 309 -10.22 -11.31 18.67
N GLU A 310 -11.50 -11.06 18.43
CA GLU A 310 -12.59 -11.90 18.97
C GLU A 310 -12.85 -13.15 18.13
N ARG A 311 -12.71 -13.07 16.79
CA ARG A 311 -12.86 -14.23 15.89
C ARG A 311 -11.57 -15.00 15.66
N GLY A 312 -10.43 -14.46 16.08
CA GLY A 312 -9.13 -15.12 15.91
C GLY A 312 -8.68 -15.29 14.46
N VAL A 313 -9.20 -14.44 13.55
CA VAL A 313 -8.82 -14.45 12.14
C VAL A 313 -7.59 -13.59 11.89
N SER A 314 -6.88 -13.84 10.78
CA SER A 314 -5.80 -13.00 10.28
C SER A 314 -6.32 -12.01 9.24
N LEU A 315 -5.46 -11.14 8.70
CA LEU A 315 -5.81 -10.24 7.60
C LEU A 315 -6.26 -11.02 6.35
N PRO A 316 -7.15 -10.43 5.52
CA PRO A 316 -7.57 -11.05 4.27
C PRO A 316 -6.39 -11.44 3.38
N GLY A 317 -6.45 -12.64 2.81
CA GLY A 317 -5.47 -13.11 1.82
C GLY A 317 -5.53 -12.30 0.54
N LEU A 318 -4.41 -12.19 -0.17
CA LEU A 318 -4.34 -11.56 -1.49
C LEU A 318 -4.17 -12.63 -2.54
N GLU A 319 -4.98 -12.59 -3.59
CA GLU A 319 -4.88 -13.51 -4.71
C GLU A 319 -3.79 -13.06 -5.68
N LEU A 320 -2.93 -13.99 -6.08
CA LEU A 320 -1.83 -13.78 -7.01
C LEU A 320 -2.01 -14.51 -8.36
N GLY A 321 -3.14 -15.16 -8.56
CA GLY A 321 -3.45 -15.98 -9.74
C GLY A 321 -3.14 -17.46 -9.52
N GLU A 322 -3.74 -18.32 -10.37
CA GLU A 322 -3.73 -19.77 -10.18
C GLU A 322 -2.34 -20.42 -10.09
N VAL A 323 -1.36 -19.91 -10.84
CA VAL A 323 0.02 -20.44 -10.84
C VAL A 323 0.68 -20.19 -9.50
N ALA A 324 0.58 -18.97 -9.00
CA ALA A 324 1.15 -18.57 -7.71
C ALA A 324 0.46 -19.28 -6.54
N GLU A 325 -0.86 -19.47 -6.59
CA GLU A 325 -1.60 -20.15 -5.53
C GLU A 325 -1.28 -21.66 -5.49
N ARG A 326 -1.08 -22.30 -6.64
CA ARG A 326 -0.58 -23.68 -6.69
C ARG A 326 0.81 -23.79 -6.09
N PHE A 327 1.69 -22.83 -6.41
CA PHE A 327 3.02 -22.79 -5.84
C PHE A 327 2.98 -22.52 -4.34
N ARG A 328 2.08 -21.66 -3.85
CA ARG A 328 1.86 -21.42 -2.42
C ARG A 328 1.50 -22.71 -1.70
N ALA A 329 0.59 -23.50 -2.24
CA ALA A 329 0.20 -24.79 -1.67
C ALA A 329 1.37 -25.79 -1.65
N GLU A 330 2.17 -25.86 -2.72
CA GLU A 330 3.38 -26.69 -2.82
C GLU A 330 4.40 -26.28 -1.75
N LEU A 331 4.74 -24.99 -1.69
CA LEU A 331 5.72 -24.44 -0.75
C LEU A 331 5.28 -24.59 0.71
N THR A 332 4.00 -24.32 1.00
CA THR A 332 3.44 -24.49 2.34
C THR A 332 3.56 -25.94 2.77
N SER A 333 3.19 -26.90 1.92
CA SER A 333 3.32 -28.32 2.19
C SER A 333 4.79 -28.72 2.44
N PHE A 334 5.72 -28.21 1.65
CA PHE A 334 7.16 -28.44 1.84
C PHE A 334 7.65 -27.93 3.19
N LEU A 335 7.28 -26.69 3.58
CA LEU A 335 7.68 -26.08 4.83
C LEU A 335 7.02 -26.75 6.05
N ASP A 336 5.77 -27.20 5.93
CA ASP A 336 5.04 -27.91 7.00
C ASP A 336 5.58 -29.32 7.25
N MET A 337 5.96 -30.05 6.18
CA MET A 337 6.61 -31.37 6.31
C MET A 337 7.98 -31.28 6.99
N ARG A 338 8.69 -30.18 6.76
CA ARG A 338 9.96 -29.92 7.44
C ARG A 338 9.74 -29.72 8.95
N GLY A 339 8.71 -28.96 9.32
CA GLY A 339 8.39 -28.66 10.74
C GLY A 339 9.46 -27.81 11.43
N GLY A 340 9.27 -27.58 12.72
CA GLY A 340 10.24 -26.86 13.55
C GLY A 340 10.22 -25.33 13.39
N ASP A 341 11.11 -24.67 14.13
CA ASP A 341 11.34 -23.22 13.99
C ASP A 341 12.31 -23.00 12.81
N LEU A 342 11.82 -22.29 11.80
CA LEU A 342 12.61 -21.98 10.59
C LEU A 342 13.56 -20.78 10.81
N ALA A 343 13.38 -20.02 11.89
CA ALA A 343 14.23 -18.89 12.22
C ALA A 343 15.65 -19.35 12.59
N GLY A 344 16.64 -18.95 11.80
CA GLY A 344 18.04 -19.33 12.04
C GLY A 344 18.41 -20.77 11.68
N ASP A 345 17.51 -21.48 10.99
CA ASP A 345 17.77 -22.85 10.56
C ASP A 345 18.84 -22.90 9.45
N ALA A 346 20.00 -23.44 9.78
CA ALA A 346 21.15 -23.52 8.87
C ALA A 346 20.92 -24.50 7.71
N GLU A 347 20.07 -25.54 7.88
CA GLU A 347 19.79 -26.56 6.87
C GLU A 347 18.74 -26.08 5.86
N LEU A 348 17.90 -25.10 6.22
CA LEU A 348 16.84 -24.58 5.35
C LEU A 348 17.37 -24.14 3.98
N SER A 349 18.51 -23.44 3.95
CA SER A 349 19.15 -23.02 2.68
C SER A 349 19.51 -24.21 1.79
N THR A 350 19.97 -25.29 2.38
CA THR A 350 20.32 -26.53 1.65
C THR A 350 19.08 -27.22 1.10
N ASP A 351 18.03 -27.28 1.89
CA ASP A 351 16.77 -27.91 1.49
C ASP A 351 16.04 -27.11 0.40
N LEU A 352 16.03 -25.77 0.50
CA LEU A 352 15.51 -24.88 -0.55
C LEU A 352 16.31 -25.05 -1.85
N ALA A 353 17.64 -25.18 -1.77
CA ALA A 353 18.49 -25.42 -2.92
C ALA A 353 18.18 -26.78 -3.55
N ALA A 354 18.07 -27.85 -2.74
CA ALA A 354 17.73 -29.20 -3.20
C ALA A 354 16.33 -29.28 -3.84
N ALA A 355 15.37 -28.48 -3.35
CA ALA A 355 14.03 -28.36 -3.92
C ALA A 355 13.98 -27.48 -5.18
N GLY A 356 15.08 -26.85 -5.57
CA GLY A 356 15.14 -25.98 -6.77
C GLY A 356 14.45 -24.64 -6.59
N TYR A 357 14.31 -24.13 -5.36
CA TYR A 357 13.72 -22.83 -5.06
C TYR A 357 14.72 -21.67 -5.15
N ILE A 358 16.03 -21.96 -5.17
CA ILE A 358 17.08 -20.94 -5.30
C ILE A 358 17.37 -20.71 -6.78
N GLY A 359 17.17 -19.47 -7.27
CA GLY A 359 17.34 -19.13 -8.67
C GLY A 359 16.25 -19.72 -9.58
N MET A 360 15.07 -20.01 -9.01
CA MET A 360 13.95 -20.57 -9.75
C MET A 360 13.48 -19.70 -10.91
N GLU A 361 13.74 -18.40 -10.87
CA GLU A 361 13.45 -17.41 -11.92
C GLU A 361 14.39 -17.51 -13.14
N TRP A 362 15.54 -18.15 -12.99
CA TRP A 362 16.52 -18.22 -14.08
C TRP A 362 16.02 -19.13 -15.22
N PRO A 363 16.56 -18.97 -16.44
CA PRO A 363 16.29 -19.85 -17.55
C PRO A 363 16.68 -21.32 -17.23
N PRO A 364 15.98 -22.34 -17.77
CA PRO A 364 16.27 -23.74 -17.50
C PRO A 364 17.69 -24.17 -17.84
N GLU A 365 18.27 -23.62 -18.91
CA GLU A 365 19.65 -23.86 -19.30
C GLU A 365 20.69 -23.34 -18.29
N LEU A 366 20.28 -22.49 -17.37
CA LEU A 366 21.10 -21.93 -16.29
C LEU A 366 20.73 -22.52 -14.91
N GLY A 367 19.87 -23.56 -14.89
CA GLY A 367 19.49 -24.29 -13.69
C GLY A 367 18.22 -23.77 -12.99
N GLY A 368 17.52 -22.81 -13.57
CA GLY A 368 16.23 -22.32 -13.07
C GLY A 368 15.03 -23.04 -13.69
N ARG A 369 13.83 -22.51 -13.47
CA ARG A 369 12.57 -23.02 -14.05
C ARG A 369 11.70 -21.92 -14.66
N GLN A 370 12.25 -20.73 -14.87
CA GLN A 370 11.53 -19.53 -15.36
C GLN A 370 10.31 -19.19 -14.52
N ALA A 371 10.41 -19.34 -13.20
CA ALA A 371 9.33 -19.00 -12.28
C ALA A 371 8.89 -17.55 -12.46
N SER A 372 7.59 -17.33 -12.34
CA SER A 372 6.99 -16.01 -12.46
C SER A 372 7.36 -15.10 -11.27
N VAL A 373 7.15 -13.80 -11.43
CA VAL A 373 7.38 -12.83 -10.35
C VAL A 373 6.43 -13.09 -9.18
N GLU A 374 5.21 -13.56 -9.46
CA GLU A 374 4.22 -13.94 -8.47
C GLU A 374 4.67 -15.16 -7.64
N GLU A 375 5.27 -16.17 -8.27
CA GLU A 375 5.84 -17.32 -7.54
C GLU A 375 7.01 -16.89 -6.64
N LEU A 376 7.87 -15.98 -7.12
CA LEU A 376 8.94 -15.40 -6.29
C LEU A 376 8.39 -14.61 -5.11
N MET A 377 7.33 -13.85 -5.32
CA MET A 377 6.67 -13.13 -4.23
C MET A 377 6.15 -14.10 -3.17
N VAL A 378 5.49 -15.18 -3.59
CA VAL A 378 5.00 -16.24 -2.68
C VAL A 378 6.16 -16.84 -1.88
N LEU A 379 7.28 -17.17 -2.54
CA LEU A 379 8.47 -17.70 -1.85
C LEU A 379 8.95 -16.78 -0.73
N HIS A 380 9.13 -15.50 -1.04
CA HIS A 380 9.60 -14.52 -0.06
C HIS A 380 8.56 -14.24 1.02
N GLU A 381 7.28 -14.16 0.68
CA GLU A 381 6.17 -13.92 1.61
C GLU A 381 6.06 -15.05 2.64
N GLU A 382 5.98 -16.31 2.19
CA GLU A 382 5.81 -17.47 3.06
C GLU A 382 7.01 -17.65 4.01
N LEU A 383 8.23 -17.53 3.48
CA LEU A 383 9.43 -17.67 4.30
C LEU A 383 9.51 -16.58 5.37
N ARG A 384 9.30 -15.30 4.99
CA ARG A 384 9.38 -14.19 5.94
C ARG A 384 8.24 -14.19 6.95
N TYR A 385 7.04 -14.58 6.55
CA TYR A 385 5.93 -14.75 7.48
C TYR A 385 6.24 -15.82 8.53
N ARG A 386 6.96 -16.89 8.16
CA ARG A 386 7.43 -17.94 9.07
C ARG A 386 8.72 -17.59 9.83
N GLY A 387 9.22 -16.35 9.69
CA GLY A 387 10.43 -15.88 10.38
C GLY A 387 11.74 -16.32 9.74
N ALA A 388 11.70 -16.98 8.58
CA ALA A 388 12.87 -17.41 7.85
C ALA A 388 13.29 -16.38 6.80
N GLU A 389 14.59 -16.09 6.75
CA GLU A 389 15.16 -15.22 5.70
C GLU A 389 16.54 -15.76 5.29
N PRO A 390 16.58 -16.87 4.52
CA PRO A 390 17.85 -17.42 4.09
C PRO A 390 18.61 -16.46 3.18
N ARG A 391 19.85 -16.12 3.54
CA ARG A 391 20.70 -15.20 2.75
C ARG A 391 20.91 -15.64 1.30
N VAL A 392 20.80 -16.93 1.04
CA VAL A 392 20.93 -17.49 -0.31
C VAL A 392 19.90 -16.95 -1.29
N LEU A 393 18.69 -16.65 -0.84
CA LEU A 393 17.66 -16.03 -1.69
C LEU A 393 18.06 -14.61 -2.13
N SER A 394 18.58 -13.80 -1.21
CA SER A 394 19.10 -12.49 -1.56
C SER A 394 20.32 -12.59 -2.50
N THR A 395 21.18 -13.61 -2.34
CA THR A 395 22.29 -13.87 -3.25
C THR A 395 21.78 -14.20 -4.66
N ALA A 396 20.78 -15.05 -4.79
CA ALA A 396 20.18 -15.41 -6.07
C ALA A 396 19.52 -14.20 -6.75
N ALA A 397 18.71 -13.46 -6.01
CA ALA A 397 17.97 -12.31 -6.55
C ALA A 397 18.86 -11.13 -6.94
N LEU A 398 19.95 -10.86 -6.23
CA LEU A 398 20.84 -9.71 -6.51
C LEU A 398 21.99 -10.09 -7.43
N ILE A 399 22.77 -11.09 -7.05
CA ILE A 399 24.00 -11.46 -7.76
C ILE A 399 23.72 -12.44 -8.88
N GLY A 400 22.88 -13.45 -8.63
CA GLY A 400 22.50 -14.45 -9.62
C GLY A 400 21.84 -13.81 -10.84
N ASP A 401 20.83 -12.98 -10.64
CA ASP A 401 20.14 -12.26 -11.72
C ASP A 401 21.10 -11.32 -12.49
N ALA A 402 21.97 -10.62 -11.77
CA ALA A 402 22.98 -9.78 -12.43
C ALA A 402 23.97 -10.61 -13.28
N ILE A 403 24.40 -11.80 -12.82
CA ILE A 403 25.26 -12.71 -13.58
C ILE A 403 24.51 -13.28 -14.78
N VAL A 404 23.24 -13.67 -14.61
CA VAL A 404 22.38 -14.14 -15.73
C VAL A 404 22.31 -13.10 -16.85
N ARG A 405 22.12 -11.82 -16.50
CA ARG A 405 21.93 -10.73 -17.46
C ARG A 405 23.24 -10.18 -18.04
N HIS A 406 24.29 -10.10 -17.25
CA HIS A 406 25.51 -9.32 -17.58
C HIS A 406 26.79 -10.12 -17.48
N GLY A 407 26.77 -11.33 -16.91
CA GLY A 407 27.93 -12.20 -16.77
C GLY A 407 28.38 -12.82 -18.08
N THR A 408 29.67 -13.11 -18.18
CA THR A 408 30.24 -13.91 -19.28
C THR A 408 29.78 -15.38 -19.19
N GLY A 409 29.94 -16.17 -20.27
CA GLY A 409 29.66 -17.62 -20.25
C GLY A 409 30.40 -18.33 -19.11
N GLU A 410 31.70 -18.05 -18.95
CA GLU A 410 32.53 -18.61 -17.88
C GLU A 410 32.03 -18.22 -16.46
N GLN A 411 31.60 -16.97 -16.29
CA GLN A 411 31.03 -16.52 -15.03
C GLN A 411 29.72 -17.27 -14.72
N LYS A 412 28.83 -17.44 -15.70
CA LYS A 412 27.58 -18.19 -15.55
C LYS A 412 27.85 -19.65 -15.16
N GLU A 413 28.70 -20.33 -15.90
CA GLU A 413 29.04 -21.72 -15.63
C GLU A 413 29.68 -21.94 -14.26
N ARG A 414 30.52 -20.99 -13.81
CA ARG A 414 31.23 -21.11 -12.52
C ARG A 414 30.39 -20.65 -11.33
N LEU A 415 29.66 -19.54 -11.44
CA LEU A 415 29.07 -18.86 -10.28
C LEU A 415 27.62 -19.28 -10.02
N LEU A 416 26.79 -19.49 -11.06
CA LEU A 416 25.39 -19.82 -10.85
C LEU A 416 25.18 -21.12 -10.06
N PRO A 417 25.93 -22.23 -10.32
CA PRO A 417 25.84 -23.43 -9.49
C PRO A 417 26.23 -23.20 -8.02
N LEU A 418 27.19 -22.31 -7.76
CA LEU A 418 27.57 -21.96 -6.37
C LEU A 418 26.49 -21.15 -5.68
N ILE A 419 25.85 -20.23 -6.40
CA ILE A 419 24.74 -19.45 -5.89
C ILE A 419 23.54 -20.35 -5.59
N ALA A 420 23.13 -21.19 -6.55
CA ALA A 420 22.03 -22.13 -6.41
C ALA A 420 22.22 -23.09 -5.22
N ALA A 421 23.47 -23.49 -4.96
CA ALA A 421 23.83 -24.36 -3.83
C ALA A 421 24.03 -23.60 -2.51
N GLY A 422 23.81 -22.29 -2.45
CA GLY A 422 24.04 -21.48 -1.24
C GLY A 422 25.51 -21.32 -0.81
N ARG A 423 26.45 -21.60 -1.71
CA ARG A 423 27.90 -21.64 -1.44
C ARG A 423 28.66 -20.39 -1.89
N LEU A 424 27.96 -19.29 -2.13
CA LEU A 424 28.54 -18.00 -2.51
C LEU A 424 28.09 -16.91 -1.51
N PRO A 425 28.59 -16.93 -0.25
CA PRO A 425 28.32 -15.86 0.68
C PRO A 425 29.01 -14.57 0.21
N PHE A 426 28.30 -13.47 0.18
CA PHE A 426 28.82 -12.20 -0.32
C PHE A 426 28.41 -11.02 0.58
N TYR A 427 29.08 -9.88 0.37
CA TYR A 427 28.62 -8.60 0.86
C TYR A 427 28.61 -7.56 -0.25
N LEU A 428 27.78 -6.51 -0.08
CA LEU A 428 27.67 -5.41 -1.03
C LEU A 428 28.63 -4.28 -0.64
N GLY A 429 29.59 -3.99 -1.49
CA GLY A 429 30.52 -2.87 -1.39
C GLY A 429 30.03 -1.67 -2.20
N TYR A 430 28.98 -0.96 -1.72
CA TYR A 430 28.38 0.20 -2.37
C TYR A 430 28.71 1.50 -1.66
N SER A 431 28.21 1.67 -0.44
CA SER A 431 28.30 2.91 0.32
C SER A 431 29.74 3.23 0.77
N GLU A 432 30.02 4.52 0.87
CA GLU A 432 31.32 5.06 1.35
C GLU A 432 31.06 6.12 2.43
N PRO A 433 32.08 6.58 3.21
CA PRO A 433 31.86 7.58 4.25
C PRO A 433 31.11 8.83 3.84
N GLU A 434 31.29 9.29 2.62
CA GLU A 434 30.65 10.49 2.09
C GLU A 434 29.56 10.18 1.03
N VAL A 435 29.33 8.90 0.71
CA VAL A 435 28.46 8.48 -0.39
C VAL A 435 27.57 7.32 0.04
N GLY A 436 26.30 7.64 0.28
CA GLY A 436 25.23 6.66 0.53
C GLY A 436 24.17 6.72 -0.56
N SER A 437 23.16 7.56 -0.35
CA SER A 437 22.05 7.75 -1.33
C SER A 437 22.52 8.30 -2.68
N ASP A 438 23.61 9.07 -2.70
CA ASP A 438 24.23 9.62 -3.92
C ASP A 438 25.30 8.68 -4.49
N LEU A 439 24.93 7.41 -4.69
CA LEU A 439 25.84 6.34 -5.12
C LEU A 439 26.58 6.65 -6.44
N ALA A 440 26.00 7.47 -7.30
CA ALA A 440 26.63 7.90 -8.55
C ALA A 440 27.98 8.60 -8.34
N ASN A 441 28.22 9.19 -7.18
CA ASN A 441 29.42 9.92 -6.81
C ASN A 441 30.43 9.12 -5.97
N LEU A 442 30.36 7.78 -5.98
CA LEU A 442 31.35 6.93 -5.29
C LEU A 442 32.78 7.23 -5.73
N ARG A 443 33.73 7.07 -4.79
CA ARG A 443 35.15 7.44 -4.93
C ARG A 443 36.12 6.28 -4.94
N THR A 444 35.77 5.10 -4.40
CA THR A 444 36.58 3.88 -4.52
C THR A 444 36.90 3.67 -5.99
N ARG A 445 38.20 3.68 -6.33
CA ARG A 445 38.68 3.61 -7.71
C ARG A 445 39.24 2.24 -8.04
N ALA A 446 39.11 1.86 -9.30
CA ALA A 446 39.80 0.72 -9.88
C ALA A 446 40.56 1.21 -11.12
N VAL A 447 41.88 1.06 -11.10
CA VAL A 447 42.80 1.49 -12.20
C VAL A 447 43.32 0.25 -12.88
N ARG A 448 43.28 0.22 -14.20
CA ARG A 448 43.74 -0.93 -14.99
C ARG A 448 45.26 -1.07 -14.94
N ASP A 449 45.73 -2.30 -14.68
CA ASP A 449 47.16 -2.69 -14.70
C ASP A 449 47.30 -4.04 -15.43
N GLY A 450 47.53 -3.98 -16.72
CA GLY A 450 47.55 -5.15 -17.58
C GLY A 450 46.19 -5.84 -17.67
N ASP A 451 46.13 -7.11 -17.26
CA ASP A 451 44.90 -7.92 -17.21
C ASP A 451 44.18 -7.82 -15.86
N ASP A 452 44.69 -6.99 -14.96
CA ASP A 452 44.12 -6.79 -13.63
C ASP A 452 43.66 -5.35 -13.44
N TRP A 453 42.96 -5.14 -12.31
CA TRP A 453 42.59 -3.84 -11.79
C TRP A 453 43.15 -3.67 -10.37
N ILE A 454 43.74 -2.50 -10.10
CA ILE A 454 44.19 -2.11 -8.76
C ILE A 454 43.13 -1.28 -8.12
N VAL A 455 42.55 -1.80 -7.03
CA VAL A 455 41.44 -1.18 -6.29
C VAL A 455 41.96 -0.49 -5.04
N ASN A 456 41.60 0.80 -4.91
CA ASN A 456 41.89 1.64 -3.75
C ASN A 456 40.66 2.38 -3.26
N GLY A 457 40.43 2.39 -1.94
CA GLY A 457 39.31 3.09 -1.33
C GLY A 457 38.76 2.37 -0.11
N GLN A 458 37.53 2.69 0.25
CA GLN A 458 36.86 2.07 1.38
C GLN A 458 35.36 1.99 1.17
N LYS A 459 34.71 1.01 1.79
CA LYS A 459 33.27 0.84 1.78
C LYS A 459 32.74 0.72 3.20
N LEU A 460 31.52 1.24 3.44
CA LEU A 460 30.79 1.18 4.70
C LEU A 460 29.57 0.29 4.61
N TRP A 461 29.10 -0.12 5.78
CA TRP A 461 27.85 -0.82 5.95
C TRP A 461 27.75 -2.16 5.22
N GLY A 462 28.91 -2.84 5.04
CA GLY A 462 28.96 -4.19 4.48
C GLY A 462 28.38 -5.21 5.45
N THR A 463 27.06 -5.40 5.45
CA THR A 463 26.39 -6.38 6.32
C THR A 463 26.84 -7.78 5.98
N GLY A 464 27.36 -8.51 6.96
CA GLY A 464 27.85 -9.88 6.81
C GLY A 464 29.19 -10.02 6.08
N ALA A 465 29.94 -8.94 5.92
CA ALA A 465 31.28 -8.98 5.30
C ALA A 465 32.27 -9.84 6.08
N GLU A 466 32.08 -9.99 7.41
CA GLU A 466 32.88 -10.84 8.29
C GLU A 466 32.73 -12.34 8.00
N GLN A 467 31.64 -12.74 7.33
CA GLN A 467 31.35 -14.12 6.93
C GLN A 467 31.36 -14.30 5.41
N ALA A 468 31.62 -13.21 4.65
CA ALA A 468 31.54 -13.26 3.19
C ALA A 468 32.79 -13.94 2.60
N GLY A 469 32.55 -14.80 1.62
CA GLY A 469 33.61 -15.33 0.76
C GLY A 469 33.85 -14.51 -0.51
N TYR A 470 32.93 -13.56 -0.79
CA TYR A 470 32.99 -12.71 -2.00
C TYR A 470 32.60 -11.26 -1.70
N CYS A 471 33.26 -10.35 -2.40
CA CYS A 471 32.91 -8.93 -2.44
C CYS A 471 32.23 -8.59 -3.77
N TRP A 472 31.01 -8.05 -3.70
CA TRP A 472 30.34 -7.40 -4.82
C TRP A 472 30.61 -5.91 -4.75
N LEU A 473 31.59 -5.43 -5.52
CA LEU A 473 32.15 -4.08 -5.43
C LEU A 473 31.71 -3.18 -6.58
N ALA A 474 31.16 -2.02 -6.26
CA ALA A 474 31.07 -0.90 -7.20
C ALA A 474 32.29 0.02 -7.07
N ALA A 475 33.03 0.21 -8.14
CA ALA A 475 34.21 1.06 -8.17
C ALA A 475 34.24 1.99 -9.39
N ARG A 476 34.89 3.12 -9.27
CA ARG A 476 35.07 4.10 -10.33
C ARG A 476 36.27 3.71 -11.19
N THR A 477 36.01 3.41 -12.46
CA THR A 477 37.04 3.10 -13.49
C THR A 477 37.33 4.27 -14.41
N ASP A 478 36.43 5.26 -14.47
CA ASP A 478 36.62 6.52 -15.19
C ASP A 478 36.17 7.69 -14.30
N ALA A 479 37.14 8.51 -13.89
CA ALA A 479 36.89 9.70 -13.06
C ALA A 479 36.36 10.91 -13.86
N ALA A 480 36.51 10.90 -15.18
CA ALA A 480 36.14 11.99 -16.08
C ALA A 480 34.76 11.74 -16.75
N ALA A 481 34.14 10.59 -16.50
CA ALA A 481 32.88 10.24 -17.14
C ALA A 481 31.76 11.22 -16.81
N GLU A 482 31.04 11.64 -17.85
CA GLU A 482 29.83 12.45 -17.76
C GLU A 482 28.63 11.70 -18.42
N PRO A 483 27.54 11.43 -17.71
CA PRO A 483 27.28 11.71 -16.27
C PRO A 483 28.12 10.81 -15.35
N PRO A 484 28.35 11.18 -14.09
CA PRO A 484 29.27 10.48 -13.17
C PRO A 484 29.05 8.97 -13.05
N HIS A 485 27.82 8.50 -13.12
CA HIS A 485 27.48 7.07 -13.04
C HIS A 485 27.99 6.25 -14.25
N ALA A 486 28.30 6.88 -15.40
CA ALA A 486 28.87 6.20 -16.55
C ALA A 486 30.33 5.76 -16.34
N GLY A 487 30.99 6.26 -15.27
CA GLY A 487 32.36 5.84 -14.90
C GLY A 487 32.39 4.70 -13.88
N ILE A 488 31.27 4.06 -13.56
CA ILE A 488 31.19 3.00 -12.53
C ILE A 488 31.26 1.63 -13.20
N THR A 489 32.05 0.72 -12.61
CA THR A 489 32.14 -0.70 -12.99
C THR A 489 31.90 -1.57 -11.76
N VAL A 490 31.33 -2.75 -11.95
CA VAL A 490 31.06 -3.73 -10.89
C VAL A 490 32.01 -4.91 -11.01
N PHE A 491 32.51 -5.36 -9.86
CA PHE A 491 33.38 -6.53 -9.73
C PHE A 491 32.83 -7.51 -8.70
N LEU A 492 32.95 -8.82 -8.96
CA LEU A 492 32.67 -9.89 -8.02
C LEU A 492 33.93 -10.76 -7.86
N PHE A 493 34.55 -10.70 -6.71
CA PHE A 493 35.80 -11.39 -6.46
C PHE A 493 35.88 -11.99 -5.04
N PRO A 494 36.69 -13.07 -4.86
CA PRO A 494 36.85 -13.71 -3.55
C PRO A 494 37.56 -12.81 -2.53
N VAL A 495 37.15 -12.90 -1.27
CA VAL A 495 37.79 -12.27 -0.11
C VAL A 495 37.94 -13.35 0.99
N PRO A 496 38.93 -13.25 1.92
CA PRO A 496 39.97 -12.20 2.00
C PRO A 496 41.03 -12.32 0.89
N ARG A 497 41.76 -11.23 0.66
CA ARG A 497 42.88 -11.17 -0.27
C ARG A 497 43.88 -10.06 0.14
N PRO A 498 45.14 -10.07 -0.37
CA PRO A 498 46.13 -9.04 -0.03
C PRO A 498 45.61 -7.63 -0.27
N GLY A 499 45.83 -6.74 0.70
CA GLY A 499 45.37 -5.34 0.67
C GLY A 499 43.89 -5.14 1.03
N TRP A 500 43.11 -6.20 1.28
CA TRP A 500 41.75 -6.10 1.78
C TRP A 500 41.72 -6.28 3.29
N GLU A 501 41.16 -5.28 3.99
CA GLU A 501 41.01 -5.29 5.43
C GLU A 501 39.57 -4.98 5.82
N LEU A 502 39.17 -5.45 7.02
CA LEU A 502 37.80 -5.35 7.53
C LEU A 502 37.82 -4.86 8.97
N GLN A 503 36.89 -3.95 9.30
CA GLN A 503 36.59 -3.50 10.64
C GLN A 503 35.11 -3.69 10.95
N GLU A 504 34.80 -4.42 12.01
CA GLU A 504 33.43 -4.69 12.44
C GLU A 504 32.84 -3.54 13.27
N HIS A 505 31.53 -3.33 13.11
CA HIS A 505 30.71 -2.40 13.88
C HIS A 505 29.43 -3.10 14.28
N VAL A 506 29.05 -3.01 15.54
CA VAL A 506 27.76 -3.54 16.01
C VAL A 506 26.69 -2.46 15.90
N GLY A 507 25.66 -2.74 15.13
CA GLY A 507 24.50 -1.87 14.95
C GLY A 507 23.53 -1.90 16.14
N LEU A 508 22.55 -1.00 16.14
CA LEU A 508 21.52 -0.91 17.18
C LEU A 508 20.74 -2.22 17.38
N SER A 509 20.50 -2.96 16.32
CA SER A 509 19.81 -4.26 16.36
C SER A 509 20.68 -5.43 16.82
N GLY A 510 21.97 -5.19 17.09
CA GLY A 510 22.95 -6.23 17.40
C GLY A 510 23.57 -6.89 16.16
N GLU A 511 23.14 -6.52 14.96
CA GLU A 511 23.75 -6.99 13.72
C GLU A 511 25.16 -6.42 13.52
N VAL A 512 26.06 -7.25 12.98
CA VAL A 512 27.39 -6.83 12.59
C VAL A 512 27.33 -6.23 11.17
N SER A 513 27.92 -5.07 11.04
CA SER A 513 28.16 -4.40 9.75
C SER A 513 29.62 -3.98 9.70
N CYS A 514 30.21 -3.96 8.51
CA CYS A 514 31.64 -3.77 8.38
C CYS A 514 32.01 -2.56 7.54
N THR A 515 33.11 -1.91 7.93
CA THR A 515 33.91 -1.08 7.03
C THR A 515 34.94 -1.97 6.37
N THR A 516 35.10 -1.86 5.05
CA THR A 516 36.13 -2.58 4.30
C THR A 516 37.07 -1.60 3.61
N PHE A 517 38.36 -1.87 3.72
CA PHE A 517 39.43 -1.05 3.14
C PHE A 517 40.09 -1.80 2.00
N PHE A 518 40.47 -1.08 0.97
CA PHE A 518 41.15 -1.58 -0.22
C PHE A 518 42.43 -0.75 -0.39
N ASP A 519 43.58 -1.39 -0.23
CA ASP A 519 44.90 -0.81 -0.39
C ASP A 519 45.68 -1.64 -1.43
N ASP A 520 45.74 -1.13 -2.63
CA ASP A 520 46.29 -1.79 -3.82
C ASP A 520 45.77 -3.22 -4.05
N VAL A 521 44.48 -3.44 -3.78
CA VAL A 521 43.89 -4.74 -3.99
C VAL A 521 43.83 -5.11 -5.45
N ARG A 522 44.51 -6.16 -5.83
CA ARG A 522 44.58 -6.66 -7.20
C ARG A 522 43.38 -7.54 -7.52
N VAL A 523 42.61 -7.15 -8.54
CA VAL A 523 41.38 -7.84 -8.98
C VAL A 523 41.50 -8.17 -10.48
N PRO A 524 41.40 -9.45 -10.89
CA PRO A 524 41.48 -9.82 -12.29
C PRO A 524 40.29 -9.30 -13.11
N ASP A 525 40.51 -8.97 -14.40
CA ASP A 525 39.45 -8.47 -15.29
C ASP A 525 38.29 -9.53 -15.44
N THR A 526 38.60 -10.81 -15.26
CA THR A 526 37.59 -11.88 -15.23
C THR A 526 36.58 -11.78 -14.07
N ALA A 527 36.87 -10.97 -13.04
CA ALA A 527 35.96 -10.66 -11.93
C ALA A 527 34.97 -9.51 -12.26
N ARG A 528 35.18 -8.80 -13.36
CA ARG A 528 34.31 -7.71 -13.81
C ARG A 528 32.99 -8.27 -14.31
N VAL A 529 31.88 -7.70 -13.84
CA VAL A 529 30.52 -8.05 -14.27
C VAL A 529 29.97 -6.97 -15.18
N GLY A 530 29.67 -7.34 -16.43
CA GLY A 530 29.26 -6.42 -17.48
C GLY A 530 30.43 -5.63 -18.08
N GLU A 531 30.14 -4.56 -18.81
CA GLU A 531 31.13 -3.73 -19.52
C GLU A 531 31.82 -2.73 -18.57
N VAL A 532 33.02 -2.26 -18.93
CA VAL A 532 33.69 -1.14 -18.24
C VAL A 532 32.78 0.09 -18.37
N GLY A 533 32.54 0.79 -17.26
CA GLY A 533 31.59 1.92 -17.22
C GLY A 533 30.12 1.51 -17.25
N GLY A 534 29.80 0.21 -17.43
CA GLY A 534 28.43 -0.30 -17.48
C GLY A 534 27.83 -0.64 -16.10
N GLY A 535 28.57 -0.40 -15.01
CA GLY A 535 28.22 -0.82 -13.66
C GLY A 535 26.89 -0.22 -13.15
N TRP A 536 26.52 0.98 -13.58
CA TRP A 536 25.23 1.57 -13.19
C TRP A 536 24.04 0.74 -13.68
N LYS A 537 24.11 0.22 -14.91
CA LYS A 537 23.08 -0.67 -15.46
C LYS A 537 23.00 -1.99 -14.68
N VAL A 538 24.14 -2.54 -14.29
CA VAL A 538 24.24 -3.76 -13.48
C VAL A 538 23.60 -3.53 -12.10
N ILE A 539 23.97 -2.45 -11.40
CA ILE A 539 23.47 -2.08 -10.07
C ILE A 539 21.93 -1.85 -10.11
N THR A 540 21.47 -1.02 -11.05
CA THR A 540 20.02 -0.71 -11.14
C THR A 540 19.19 -1.92 -11.57
N GLY A 541 19.75 -2.84 -12.35
CA GLY A 541 19.14 -4.12 -12.69
C GLY A 541 19.01 -5.04 -11.48
N ALA A 542 20.08 -5.20 -10.70
CA ALA A 542 20.09 -5.96 -9.47
C ALA A 542 19.08 -5.41 -8.44
N LEU A 543 19.05 -4.08 -8.24
CA LEU A 543 18.10 -3.40 -7.38
C LEU A 543 16.63 -3.55 -7.86
N ALA A 544 16.40 -3.90 -9.13
CA ALA A 544 15.04 -4.22 -9.59
C ALA A 544 14.54 -5.56 -9.05
N GLY A 545 15.41 -6.57 -8.92
CA GLY A 545 15.11 -7.84 -8.25
C GLY A 545 14.86 -7.68 -6.74
N GLU A 546 15.54 -6.74 -6.09
CA GLU A 546 15.33 -6.40 -4.67
C GLU A 546 13.88 -5.98 -4.37
N ARG A 547 13.12 -5.47 -5.36
CA ARG A 547 11.72 -5.08 -5.18
C ARG A 547 10.80 -6.25 -4.82
N VAL A 548 11.06 -7.44 -5.34
CA VAL A 548 10.34 -8.67 -4.95
C VAL A 548 10.69 -9.05 -3.51
N VAL A 549 11.97 -8.94 -3.16
CA VAL A 549 12.48 -9.17 -1.79
C VAL A 549 11.84 -8.17 -0.81
N MET A 550 11.58 -6.92 -1.24
CA MET A 550 10.92 -5.90 -0.40
C MET A 550 9.48 -6.27 -0.02
N GLY A 551 8.78 -7.08 -0.82
CA GLY A 551 7.46 -7.64 -0.46
C GLY A 551 7.50 -8.46 0.83
N GLY A 552 8.63 -9.09 1.12
CA GLY A 552 8.83 -9.83 2.35
C GLY A 552 8.77 -8.98 3.63
N ILE A 553 9.03 -7.65 3.58
CA ILE A 553 8.87 -6.79 4.77
C ILE A 553 7.41 -6.77 5.21
N ALA A 554 6.47 -6.61 4.27
CA ALA A 554 5.04 -6.61 4.60
C ALA A 554 4.60 -7.95 5.23
N ALA A 555 5.13 -9.08 4.77
CA ALA A 555 4.87 -10.39 5.35
C ALA A 555 5.45 -10.55 6.76
N GLN A 556 6.66 -10.04 7.00
CA GLN A 556 7.27 -10.00 8.33
C GLN A 556 6.43 -9.16 9.30
N VAL A 557 5.95 -7.99 8.87
CA VAL A 557 5.09 -7.12 9.67
C VAL A 557 3.73 -7.78 9.92
N HIS A 558 3.20 -8.53 8.93
CA HIS A 558 1.97 -9.31 9.10
C HIS A 558 2.13 -10.36 10.22
N ARG A 559 3.22 -11.12 10.22
CA ARG A 559 3.52 -12.04 11.32
C ARG A 559 3.59 -11.32 12.67
N ARG A 560 4.22 -10.14 12.75
CA ARG A 560 4.28 -9.36 14.00
C ARG A 560 2.92 -8.88 14.48
N LEU A 561 2.02 -8.52 13.55
CA LEU A 561 0.63 -8.21 13.91
C LEU A 561 -0.08 -9.44 14.50
N ASP A 562 0.04 -10.59 13.85
CA ASP A 562 -0.56 -11.83 14.33
C ASP A 562 0.01 -12.25 15.70
N ASP A 563 1.33 -12.10 15.91
CA ASP A 563 1.98 -12.32 17.20
C ASP A 563 1.40 -11.40 18.30
N LEU A 564 1.21 -10.09 18.00
CA LEU A 564 0.62 -9.14 18.93
C LEU A 564 -0.85 -9.48 19.25
N LEU A 565 -1.63 -9.83 18.23
CA LEU A 565 -3.02 -10.23 18.40
C LEU A 565 -3.11 -11.52 19.24
N ALA A 566 -2.18 -12.47 19.06
CA ALA A 566 -2.13 -13.69 19.88
C ALA A 566 -1.85 -13.37 21.35
N GLU A 567 -0.89 -12.50 21.65
CA GLU A 567 -0.62 -12.03 23.03
C GLU A 567 -1.84 -11.35 23.66
N LEU A 568 -2.53 -10.50 22.89
CA LEU A 568 -3.72 -9.80 23.37
C LEU A 568 -4.95 -10.71 23.58
N ARG A 569 -5.04 -11.84 22.87
CA ARG A 569 -6.06 -12.86 23.13
C ARG A 569 -5.78 -13.62 24.43
N LEU A 570 -4.50 -13.76 24.81
CA LEU A 570 -4.12 -14.37 26.08
C LEU A 570 -4.33 -13.42 27.28
N ASP A 571 -4.27 -12.11 27.06
CA ASP A 571 -4.48 -11.07 28.07
C ASP A 571 -5.40 -9.95 27.52
N PRO A 572 -6.74 -10.23 27.41
CA PRO A 572 -7.68 -9.31 26.78
C PRO A 572 -7.82 -7.95 27.49
N ASP A 573 -7.46 -7.86 28.77
CA ASP A 573 -7.51 -6.60 29.52
C ASP A 573 -6.56 -5.54 28.92
N ARG A 574 -5.47 -5.96 28.31
CA ARG A 574 -4.54 -5.06 27.60
C ARG A 574 -5.14 -4.45 26.35
N ALA A 575 -5.96 -5.19 25.62
CA ALA A 575 -6.68 -4.67 24.47
C ALA A 575 -7.77 -3.67 24.89
N GLY A 576 -8.27 -3.80 26.13
CA GLY A 576 -9.39 -3.02 26.63
C GLY A 576 -10.73 -3.36 25.94
N PRO A 577 -11.79 -2.64 26.31
CA PRO A 577 -13.12 -2.85 25.72
C PRO A 577 -13.15 -2.40 24.25
N ARG A 578 -14.23 -2.77 23.55
CA ARG A 578 -14.51 -2.23 22.20
C ARG A 578 -14.51 -0.71 22.24
N GLY A 579 -13.97 -0.07 21.20
CA GLY A 579 -13.82 1.39 21.13
C GLY A 579 -12.65 1.97 21.95
N SER A 580 -11.85 1.12 22.61
CA SER A 580 -10.65 1.61 23.32
C SER A 580 -9.61 2.18 22.36
N ALA A 581 -8.74 3.05 22.87
CA ALA A 581 -7.65 3.63 22.09
C ALA A 581 -6.70 2.55 21.53
N VAL A 582 -6.49 1.45 22.28
CA VAL A 582 -5.68 0.33 21.83
C VAL A 582 -6.30 -0.35 20.61
N ARG A 583 -7.60 -0.66 20.65
CA ARG A 583 -8.31 -1.29 19.52
C ARG A 583 -8.37 -0.37 18.31
N ALA A 584 -8.57 0.93 18.50
CA ALA A 584 -8.53 1.92 17.43
C ALA A 584 -7.12 2.00 16.79
N ARG A 585 -6.05 1.88 17.57
CA ARG A 585 -4.68 1.83 17.09
C ARG A 585 -4.39 0.54 16.32
N LEU A 586 -4.87 -0.60 16.80
CA LEU A 586 -4.76 -1.89 16.10
C LEU A 586 -5.50 -1.88 14.76
N THR A 587 -6.73 -1.32 14.71
CA THR A 587 -7.48 -1.10 13.46
C THR A 587 -6.67 -0.30 12.45
N GLU A 588 -6.04 0.80 12.89
CA GLU A 588 -5.20 1.62 12.01
C GLU A 588 -3.99 0.86 11.47
N LEU A 589 -3.28 0.15 12.34
CA LEU A 589 -2.11 -0.64 11.97
C LEU A 589 -2.48 -1.77 11.00
N ALA A 590 -3.58 -2.49 11.27
CA ALA A 590 -4.11 -3.55 10.41
C ALA A 590 -4.47 -3.01 9.02
N ALA A 591 -5.16 -1.87 8.95
CA ALA A 591 -5.55 -1.24 7.68
C ALA A 591 -4.32 -0.76 6.87
N ARG A 592 -3.33 -0.15 7.53
CA ARG A 592 -2.08 0.28 6.89
C ARG A 592 -1.23 -0.90 6.43
N LEU A 593 -1.18 -1.96 7.21
CA LEU A 593 -0.48 -3.18 6.82
C LEU A 593 -1.13 -3.85 5.61
N GLN A 594 -2.46 -3.95 5.60
CA GLN A 594 -3.16 -4.48 4.43
C GLN A 594 -2.93 -3.61 3.18
N ALA A 595 -2.90 -2.28 3.35
CA ALA A 595 -2.52 -1.36 2.27
C ALA A 595 -1.10 -1.63 1.75
N ALA A 596 -0.11 -1.86 2.64
CA ALA A 596 1.25 -2.21 2.25
C ALA A 596 1.31 -3.51 1.44
N ARG A 597 0.59 -4.55 1.88
CA ARG A 597 0.49 -5.85 1.19
C ARG A 597 -0.12 -5.69 -0.22
N ILE A 598 -1.19 -4.91 -0.35
CA ILE A 598 -1.84 -4.61 -1.63
C ILE A 598 -0.90 -3.84 -2.56
N LEU A 599 -0.17 -2.85 -2.07
CA LEU A 599 0.81 -2.10 -2.88
C LEU A 599 1.93 -3.01 -3.39
N VAL A 600 2.38 -3.98 -2.59
CA VAL A 600 3.34 -5.02 -3.02
C VAL A 600 2.75 -5.84 -4.16
N ASN A 601 1.52 -6.34 -3.99
CA ASN A 601 0.82 -7.14 -5.00
C ASN A 601 0.66 -6.36 -6.33
N HIS A 602 0.24 -5.10 -6.27
CA HIS A 602 0.14 -4.23 -7.44
C HIS A 602 1.50 -4.05 -8.13
N GLY A 603 2.58 -3.85 -7.38
CA GLY A 603 3.93 -3.74 -7.93
C GLY A 603 4.39 -5.02 -8.63
N VAL A 604 4.07 -6.19 -8.09
CA VAL A 604 4.36 -7.50 -8.69
C VAL A 604 3.56 -7.68 -9.98
N ARG A 605 2.26 -7.46 -9.96
CA ARG A 605 1.40 -7.57 -11.16
C ARG A 605 1.81 -6.60 -12.27
N ALA A 606 2.17 -5.36 -11.94
CA ALA A 606 2.67 -4.38 -12.90
C ALA A 606 4.00 -4.83 -13.53
N THR A 607 4.86 -5.49 -12.76
CA THR A 607 6.12 -6.06 -13.26
C THR A 607 5.88 -7.23 -14.20
N ALA A 608 4.96 -8.14 -13.85
CA ALA A 608 4.58 -9.28 -14.67
C ALA A 608 3.97 -8.86 -16.01
N ALA A 609 3.16 -7.80 -16.02
CA ALA A 609 2.55 -7.24 -17.23
C ALA A 609 3.56 -6.52 -18.17
N GLY A 610 4.84 -6.46 -17.81
CA GLY A 610 5.91 -5.87 -18.65
C GLY A 610 5.83 -4.35 -18.84
N GLY A 611 4.97 -3.67 -18.11
CA GLY A 611 4.79 -2.23 -18.25
C GLY A 611 4.10 -1.62 -17.02
N GLY A 612 4.59 -0.49 -16.56
CA GLY A 612 3.95 0.30 -15.52
C GLY A 612 4.83 1.44 -15.05
N LYS A 613 4.24 2.54 -14.65
CA LYS A 613 4.92 3.55 -13.87
C LYS A 613 5.43 2.85 -12.61
N ARG A 614 6.72 2.92 -12.37
CA ARG A 614 7.42 2.19 -11.30
C ARG A 614 7.17 2.79 -9.91
N LEU A 615 5.91 3.17 -9.60
CA LEU A 615 5.56 3.88 -8.37
C LEU A 615 5.23 2.93 -7.22
N GLU A 616 4.67 1.75 -7.53
CA GLU A 616 4.11 0.85 -6.54
C GLU A 616 5.19 0.32 -5.58
N ALA A 617 6.36 -0.05 -6.09
CA ALA A 617 7.45 -0.56 -5.26
C ALA A 617 8.00 0.47 -4.26
N PRO A 618 8.31 1.73 -4.66
CA PRO A 618 8.62 2.80 -3.69
C PRO A 618 7.52 3.02 -2.66
N MET A 619 6.24 3.02 -3.08
CA MET A 619 5.10 3.20 -2.18
C MET A 619 5.00 2.06 -1.17
N ALA A 620 5.05 0.82 -1.65
CA ALA A 620 5.01 -0.38 -0.80
C ALA A 620 6.13 -0.37 0.25
N LYS A 621 7.36 -0.04 -0.18
CA LYS A 621 8.53 0.06 0.72
C LYS A 621 8.31 1.09 1.81
N ILE A 622 7.83 2.28 1.47
CA ILE A 622 7.57 3.34 2.45
C ILE A 622 6.54 2.88 3.47
N VAL A 623 5.38 2.40 2.98
CA VAL A 623 4.27 2.03 3.87
C VAL A 623 4.65 0.84 4.76
N ALA A 624 5.27 -0.21 4.20
CA ALA A 624 5.66 -1.38 4.96
C ALA A 624 6.70 -1.05 6.05
N ALA A 625 7.73 -0.24 5.72
CA ALA A 625 8.76 0.14 6.67
C ALA A 625 8.20 1.01 7.81
N GLU A 626 7.34 1.99 7.50
CA GLU A 626 6.74 2.87 8.50
C GLU A 626 5.71 2.14 9.37
N VAL A 627 4.94 1.22 8.79
CA VAL A 627 4.03 0.38 9.59
C VAL A 627 4.80 -0.56 10.51
N TYR A 628 5.99 -1.02 10.09
CA TYR A 628 6.84 -1.85 10.95
C TYR A 628 7.29 -1.08 12.20
N GLU A 629 7.78 0.16 12.05
CA GLU A 629 8.13 1.02 13.20
C GLU A 629 6.92 1.23 14.10
N ASP A 630 5.82 1.69 13.54
CA ASP A 630 4.58 2.01 14.27
C ASP A 630 3.98 0.80 15.00
N LEU A 631 4.05 -0.40 14.39
CA LEU A 631 3.55 -1.63 15.01
C LEU A 631 4.41 -2.05 16.20
N CYS A 632 5.73 -2.00 16.07
CA CYS A 632 6.63 -2.35 17.16
C CYS A 632 6.51 -1.35 18.31
N GLU A 633 6.44 -0.04 18.03
CA GLU A 633 6.20 0.99 19.04
C GLU A 633 4.88 0.76 19.77
N ALA A 634 3.79 0.54 19.04
CA ALA A 634 2.48 0.26 19.63
C ALA A 634 2.50 -1.03 20.49
N ALA A 635 3.21 -2.06 20.04
CA ALA A 635 3.36 -3.29 20.83
C ALA A 635 4.14 -3.04 22.14
N LEU A 636 5.21 -2.22 22.12
CA LEU A 636 5.93 -1.83 23.32
C LEU A 636 5.03 -1.07 24.30
N ASP A 637 4.22 -0.14 23.83
CA ASP A 637 3.27 0.61 24.65
C ASP A 637 2.18 -0.26 25.26
N ILE A 638 1.60 -1.17 24.48
CA ILE A 638 0.50 -2.06 24.90
C ILE A 638 1.01 -3.13 25.88
N LEU A 639 2.15 -3.75 25.59
CA LEU A 639 2.73 -4.81 26.43
C LEU A 639 3.46 -4.26 27.65
N GLY A 640 3.88 -2.97 27.61
CA GLY A 640 4.55 -2.29 28.69
C GLY A 640 5.93 -2.92 29.01
N PRO A 641 6.39 -2.90 30.28
CA PRO A 641 7.73 -3.37 30.64
C PRO A 641 8.07 -4.81 30.25
N ARG A 642 7.06 -5.66 30.03
CA ARG A 642 7.28 -7.03 29.54
C ARG A 642 7.84 -7.05 28.11
N ALA A 643 7.55 -6.03 27.30
CA ALA A 643 8.09 -5.91 25.95
C ALA A 643 9.58 -5.55 25.91
N ALA A 644 10.16 -5.07 27.02
CA ALA A 644 11.59 -4.76 27.12
C ALA A 644 12.47 -6.00 27.43
N LEU A 645 11.89 -7.19 27.44
CA LEU A 645 12.63 -8.43 27.65
C LEU A 645 13.43 -8.80 26.38
N SER A 646 14.58 -9.43 26.59
CA SER A 646 15.45 -9.87 25.50
C SER A 646 14.83 -10.99 24.64
N ALA A 647 15.43 -11.26 23.48
CA ALA A 647 15.03 -12.30 22.54
C ALA A 647 14.78 -13.67 23.23
N GLY A 648 13.77 -14.41 22.74
CA GLY A 648 13.35 -15.69 23.30
C GLY A 648 12.10 -15.62 24.20
N THR A 649 11.57 -14.41 24.44
CA THR A 649 10.27 -14.17 25.07
C THR A 649 9.37 -13.41 24.10
N ALA A 650 8.04 -13.49 24.28
CA ALA A 650 7.09 -12.77 23.43
C ALA A 650 7.38 -11.26 23.36
N GLY A 651 7.75 -10.64 24.51
CA GLY A 651 8.15 -9.23 24.56
C GLY A 651 9.44 -8.92 23.79
N GLY A 652 10.44 -9.81 23.82
CA GLY A 652 11.72 -9.61 23.15
C GLY A 652 11.62 -9.53 21.62
N THR A 653 10.60 -10.11 21.03
CA THR A 653 10.33 -10.03 19.59
C THR A 653 10.02 -8.59 19.15
N PHE A 654 9.23 -7.86 19.93
CA PHE A 654 8.83 -6.48 19.57
C PHE A 654 9.93 -5.47 19.91
N GLU A 655 10.68 -5.67 20.98
CA GLU A 655 11.83 -4.84 21.34
C GLU A 655 12.92 -4.92 20.25
N HIS A 656 13.27 -6.14 19.84
CA HIS A 656 14.19 -6.34 18.71
C HIS A 656 13.61 -5.75 17.40
N GLY A 657 12.32 -5.98 17.15
CA GLY A 657 11.61 -5.40 16.02
C GLY A 657 11.70 -3.88 15.98
N ALA A 658 11.52 -3.20 17.11
CA ALA A 658 11.65 -1.74 17.20
C ALA A 658 13.04 -1.24 16.82
N ARG A 659 14.10 -1.96 17.20
CA ARG A 659 15.48 -1.60 16.82
C ARG A 659 15.78 -1.85 15.33
N ILE A 660 15.28 -2.98 14.78
CA ILE A 660 15.58 -3.34 13.39
C ILE A 660 14.68 -2.61 12.38
N SER A 661 13.48 -2.17 12.77
CA SER A 661 12.56 -1.44 11.89
C SER A 661 13.17 -0.14 11.37
N ILE A 662 14.02 0.53 12.17
CA ILE A 662 14.78 1.72 11.76
C ILE A 662 15.63 1.42 10.53
N LYS A 663 16.27 0.24 10.47
CA LYS A 663 17.04 -0.20 9.30
C LYS A 663 16.14 -0.33 8.05
N SER A 664 14.87 -0.72 8.21
CA SER A 664 13.92 -0.85 7.10
C SER A 664 13.57 0.51 6.47
N VAL A 665 13.57 1.59 7.25
CA VAL A 665 13.35 2.96 6.74
C VAL A 665 14.59 3.50 6.01
N VAL A 666 15.78 3.14 6.46
CA VAL A 666 17.06 3.67 5.96
C VAL A 666 17.65 2.83 4.83
N GLY A 667 17.59 1.50 4.93
CA GLY A 667 18.17 0.55 3.97
C GLY A 667 17.41 0.46 2.65
N GLY A 668 18.07 -0.04 1.60
CA GLY A 668 17.46 -0.19 0.27
C GLY A 668 17.06 1.14 -0.40
N GLY A 669 17.75 2.23 -0.04
CA GLY A 669 17.36 3.60 -0.34
C GLY A 669 16.35 4.14 0.66
N THR A 670 16.71 5.25 1.33
CA THR A 670 15.90 5.82 2.41
C THR A 670 14.47 6.12 1.94
N ASN A 671 13.50 6.11 2.87
CA ASN A 671 12.12 6.50 2.56
C ASN A 671 12.04 7.89 1.91
N ASP A 672 12.95 8.81 2.25
CA ASP A 672 13.02 10.13 1.63
C ASP A 672 13.43 10.08 0.16
N ILE A 673 14.40 9.21 -0.20
CA ILE A 673 14.77 8.98 -1.59
C ILE A 673 13.62 8.33 -2.37
N GLN A 674 12.90 7.39 -1.76
CA GLN A 674 11.72 6.79 -2.37
C GLN A 674 10.62 7.84 -2.63
N ARG A 675 10.37 8.76 -1.67
CA ARG A 675 9.46 9.90 -1.87
C ARG A 675 9.91 10.83 -3.01
N ASN A 676 11.22 11.07 -3.14
CA ASN A 676 11.75 11.84 -4.26
C ASN A 676 11.49 11.15 -5.61
N LEU A 677 11.54 9.82 -5.68
CA LEU A 677 11.19 9.08 -6.89
C LEU A 677 9.70 9.25 -7.24
N ILE A 678 8.81 9.12 -6.26
CA ILE A 678 7.38 9.33 -6.44
C ILE A 678 7.11 10.76 -6.89
N ALA A 679 7.71 11.76 -6.25
CA ALA A 679 7.54 13.17 -6.61
C ALA A 679 7.95 13.47 -8.07
N ARG A 680 9.03 12.85 -8.56
CA ARG A 680 9.47 12.98 -9.96
C ARG A 680 8.46 12.40 -10.94
N GLU A 681 7.90 11.24 -10.63
CA GLU A 681 6.87 10.60 -11.48
C GLU A 681 5.56 11.42 -11.48
N LEU A 682 5.27 12.17 -10.42
CA LEU A 682 4.20 13.16 -10.40
C LEU A 682 4.51 14.40 -11.25
N GLY A 683 5.71 14.50 -11.82
CA GLY A 683 6.16 15.62 -12.64
C GLY A 683 6.60 16.85 -11.82
N LEU A 684 6.88 16.68 -10.53
CA LEU A 684 7.39 17.76 -9.70
C LEU A 684 8.86 18.05 -10.02
N PRO A 685 9.27 19.34 -10.06
CA PRO A 685 10.64 19.71 -10.37
C PRO A 685 11.62 19.32 -9.26
N ARG A 686 12.91 19.21 -9.64
CA ARG A 686 14.02 18.91 -8.71
C ARG A 686 14.44 20.16 -7.94
#